data_3c7010347a811127ecd3af9f92c35b30
#
_entry.id   3c7010347a811127ecd3af9f92c35b30
#
_cell.length_a   1.000
_cell.length_b   1.000
_cell.length_c   1.000
_cell.angle_alpha   90.00
_cell.angle_beta   90.00
_cell.angle_gamma   90.00
#
_symmetry.space_group_name_H-M   'P 1'
#
loop_
_entity.id
_entity.type
_entity.pdbx_description
1 polymer ?
#
loop_
_entity_poly.entity_id
_entity_poly.type
_entity_poly.pdbx_seq_one_letter_code
_entity_poly.pdbx_strand_id
1 'polypeptide(L)'
;MITLRSVQTFAHLPRIGCLLAVLLILAAPLAGAADRVPIQITAYTIDAELKPETHMLTCVTRVTFTDLDPVQTAVFDLHGALRVDKVTDSKNVSLSGERGAEATLRITPAQPLSKGQTYTWTFYYSGALETDAGGPVDGLKLAYVGDPTSYLLYGGRWFPTVGYLIDRFTAEIHVKVPAGYTAIGSGAQGGGKPIAGGANEFDFSWKKPGFPGTIIAGKFGPPTSAAANIHVYTTEDKKAAAQEYGQSALRIFAYFTSTFGLPESSTLNVVELPEDTVPTYWAPEIAAVAGTRMGGKTDFRVLANTIAHQWWGSEMSPATLNDTWITNGMARYGELMYLEDAAGKSALDNAILDVSAGALAYDTIPLSSAGRLGVFTPEFQSMTLDKGAVVYHMLRWEVGDDSFVKILRAVLSQYTDKGIRTTDFEKVAEAQSQQQLTPFFAQWLDGTGAPTFTNKYAIYRLGNNKGFRTIGEIQQDLDLFNMPVDLRIETDGKTENKRVTVVGTDSQYVVDTFGRPRHVQIDPENWVLKSTPNMQVRVSILKGQQLVAQGDVSGALAEYQKALQANPQSSLAHYRIAEIFFNQRNYQSAINSYRDCLRGDGDPKWTEVWSHVQIGKIFDLTGQRDRAVPEYRQALQTNDNTGGALNEARHYLQTPFKRADTE
;
A
#
# COMPACT_ATOMS: atom_id res chain seq x y z
N MET A 1 1.06 52.78 -40.18
CA MET A 1 1.95 53.84 -40.73
C MET A 1 3.35 53.47 -40.36
N ILE A 2 4.06 52.98 -41.34
CA ILE A 2 5.36 53.44 -41.86
C ILE A 2 6.55 53.00 -40.99
N THR A 3 7.30 52.09 -41.34
CA THR A 3 8.33 51.68 -42.36
C THR A 3 9.71 51.67 -41.72
N LEU A 4 10.39 50.49 -41.73
CA LEU A 4 11.42 50.01 -42.65
C LEU A 4 12.80 50.70 -42.55
N ARG A 5 13.82 49.90 -42.41
CA ARG A 5 15.07 49.66 -43.21
C ARG A 5 16.30 49.54 -42.28
N SER A 6 16.94 48.44 -42.25
CA SER A 6 17.92 47.73 -43.10
C SER A 6 19.29 48.42 -43.19
N VAL A 7 20.30 47.56 -43.12
CA VAL A 7 21.47 47.37 -44.01
C VAL A 7 22.77 47.17 -43.19
N GLN A 8 23.30 45.91 -43.17
CA GLN A 8 24.56 45.41 -43.76
C GLN A 8 25.83 46.25 -43.50
N THR A 9 26.99 45.73 -43.15
CA THR A 9 27.86 44.80 -43.89
C THR A 9 29.21 44.56 -43.16
N PHE A 10 29.73 43.29 -43.26
CA PHE A 10 31.14 42.87 -43.45
C PHE A 10 32.26 43.34 -42.46
N ALA A 11 32.97 42.47 -41.93
CA ALA A 11 33.99 41.47 -42.23
C ALA A 11 35.32 41.80 -41.55
N HIS A 12 35.94 40.86 -40.90
CA HIS A 12 37.31 40.32 -41.02
C HIS A 12 37.82 39.71 -39.71
N LEU A 13 38.11 38.41 -39.76
CA LEU A 13 38.96 37.70 -38.84
C LEU A 13 40.39 38.20 -38.80
N PRO A 14 41.18 37.96 -37.74
CA PRO A 14 41.98 36.74 -37.80
C PRO A 14 42.10 35.94 -36.45
N ARG A 15 42.48 34.72 -36.68
CA ARG A 15 42.91 33.66 -35.78
C ARG A 15 43.98 34.08 -34.80
N ILE A 16 43.89 33.59 -33.54
CA ILE A 16 44.92 33.15 -32.57
C ILE A 16 44.10 32.90 -31.29
N GLY A 17 44.03 31.72 -30.81
CA GLY A 17 44.73 30.88 -29.92
C GLY A 17 43.84 29.85 -29.34
N CYS A 18 43.91 28.59 -29.79
CA CYS A 18 43.58 27.41 -29.00
C CYS A 18 44.42 27.40 -27.73
N LEU A 19 43.76 27.26 -26.59
CA LEU A 19 44.29 26.64 -25.34
C LEU A 19 43.59 27.23 -24.14
N LEU A 20 42.30 26.86 -23.94
CA LEU A 20 41.60 26.98 -22.61
C LEU A 20 40.18 26.40 -22.69
N ALA A 21 40.08 25.17 -23.18
CA ALA A 21 38.82 24.44 -23.22
C ALA A 21 39.02 22.97 -22.81
N VAL A 22 39.81 22.74 -21.74
CA VAL A 22 39.90 21.40 -21.10
C VAL A 22 40.09 21.65 -19.62
N LEU A 23 39.04 22.04 -18.92
CA LEU A 23 38.92 21.95 -17.43
C LEU A 23 37.53 22.39 -16.94
N LEU A 24 36.46 21.93 -17.62
CA LEU A 24 35.09 22.16 -17.18
C LEU A 24 34.19 20.93 -17.43
N ILE A 25 34.80 19.73 -17.37
CA ILE A 25 34.08 18.47 -17.35
C ILE A 25 34.63 17.66 -16.19
N LEU A 26 34.22 17.96 -14.97
CA LEU A 26 34.31 17.09 -13.80
C LEU A 26 33.61 17.75 -12.60
N ALA A 27 32.36 18.10 -12.80
CA ALA A 27 31.40 18.29 -11.73
C ALA A 27 30.03 17.87 -12.23
N ALA A 28 29.93 16.60 -12.69
CA ALA A 28 28.66 15.91 -12.59
C ALA A 28 28.45 15.75 -11.12
N PRO A 29 27.34 16.26 -10.54
CA PRO A 29 26.98 15.84 -9.20
C PRO A 29 26.82 14.34 -9.30
N LEU A 30 27.53 13.59 -8.49
CA LEU A 30 27.20 12.23 -8.10
C LEU A 30 25.78 12.25 -7.55
N ALA A 31 24.79 12.16 -8.43
CA ALA A 31 23.42 11.84 -8.09
C ALA A 31 23.43 10.40 -7.64
N GLY A 32 23.49 10.18 -6.32
CA GLY A 32 23.45 8.80 -5.86
C GLY A 32 23.90 8.54 -4.44
N ALA A 33 23.57 9.39 -3.50
CA ALA A 33 23.31 8.94 -2.16
C ALA A 33 21.91 9.48 -1.85
N ALA A 34 20.88 8.66 -1.98
CA ALA A 34 19.64 8.90 -1.27
C ALA A 34 20.05 9.16 0.18
N ASP A 35 19.66 10.30 0.73
CA ASP A 35 20.18 10.87 1.96
C ASP A 35 20.13 9.84 3.10
N ARG A 36 21.25 9.17 3.32
CA ARG A 36 21.40 8.31 4.49
C ARG A 36 21.35 9.23 5.69
N VAL A 37 20.38 9.01 6.56
CA VAL A 37 20.33 9.74 7.83
C VAL A 37 21.68 9.55 8.54
N PRO A 38 22.33 10.62 9.00
CA PRO A 38 23.71 10.55 9.48
C PRO A 38 23.87 9.80 10.81
N ILE A 39 22.77 9.45 11.48
CA ILE A 39 22.75 8.68 12.73
C ILE A 39 21.90 7.43 12.57
N GLN A 40 22.28 6.35 13.27
CA GLN A 40 21.56 5.08 13.28
C GLN A 40 21.11 4.76 14.70
N ILE A 41 19.83 4.62 14.90
CA ILE A 41 19.28 4.18 16.20
C ILE A 41 19.57 2.70 16.39
N THR A 42 19.96 2.32 17.61
CA THR A 42 20.25 0.92 17.98
C THR A 42 19.41 0.41 19.15
N ALA A 43 19.01 1.27 20.08
CA ALA A 43 18.21 0.87 21.22
C ALA A 43 17.36 2.00 21.81
N TYR A 44 16.23 1.61 22.38
CA TYR A 44 15.39 2.48 23.20
C TYR A 44 15.14 1.91 24.59
N THR A 45 15.01 2.80 25.59
CA THR A 45 14.27 2.55 26.82
C THR A 45 13.22 3.64 26.95
N ILE A 46 11.95 3.26 27.04
CA ILE A 46 10.83 4.21 27.04
C ILE A 46 9.97 3.98 28.28
N ASP A 47 9.81 5.01 29.08
CA ASP A 47 8.82 5.08 30.15
C ASP A 47 7.69 5.99 29.72
N ALA A 48 6.49 5.45 29.49
CA ALA A 48 5.32 6.16 28.99
C ALA A 48 4.15 6.07 29.99
N GLU A 49 3.50 7.20 30.26
CA GLU A 49 2.27 7.26 31.04
C GLU A 49 1.15 7.83 30.15
N LEU A 50 0.06 7.06 30.00
CA LEU A 50 -1.13 7.46 29.27
C LEU A 50 -2.24 7.86 30.23
N LYS A 51 -2.81 9.04 30.01
CA LYS A 51 -3.99 9.56 30.73
C LYS A 51 -5.13 9.79 29.74
N PRO A 52 -5.94 8.77 29.44
CA PRO A 52 -7.01 8.86 28.43
C PRO A 52 -8.03 9.96 28.68
N GLU A 53 -8.35 10.25 29.96
CA GLU A 53 -9.32 11.28 30.34
C GLU A 53 -8.90 12.70 29.93
N THR A 54 -7.61 12.94 29.77
CA THR A 54 -7.04 14.27 29.43
C THR A 54 -6.24 14.24 28.13
N HIS A 55 -6.31 13.14 27.40
CA HIS A 55 -5.56 12.87 26.17
C HIS A 55 -4.03 12.99 26.32
N MET A 56 -3.51 12.98 27.54
CA MET A 56 -2.11 13.26 27.82
C MET A 56 -1.22 12.03 27.71
N LEU A 57 -0.13 12.21 27.00
CA LEU A 57 1.05 11.34 27.03
C LEU A 57 2.18 12.05 27.76
N THR A 58 2.82 11.35 28.69
CA THR A 58 4.08 11.79 29.33
C THR A 58 5.13 10.71 29.14
N CYS A 59 6.30 11.08 28.61
CA CYS A 59 7.35 10.13 28.31
C CYS A 59 8.73 10.58 28.80
N VAL A 60 9.50 9.57 29.20
CA VAL A 60 10.96 9.66 29.32
C VAL A 60 11.54 8.62 28.37
N THR A 61 12.23 9.06 27.33
CA THR A 61 12.79 8.16 26.33
C THR A 61 14.32 8.30 26.31
N ARG A 62 14.99 7.19 26.56
CA ARG A 62 16.44 7.06 26.38
C ARG A 62 16.70 6.45 25.02
N VAL A 63 17.39 7.19 24.15
CA VAL A 63 17.75 6.80 22.79
C VAL A 63 19.23 6.52 22.71
N THR A 64 19.61 5.32 22.28
CA THR A 64 21.00 4.96 21.97
C THR A 64 21.17 4.89 20.45
N PHE A 65 22.14 5.61 19.93
CA PHE A 65 22.41 5.70 18.49
C PHE A 65 23.90 5.80 18.19
N THR A 66 24.27 5.42 16.97
CA THR A 66 25.63 5.53 16.45
C THR A 66 25.67 6.61 15.38
N ASP A 67 26.68 7.48 15.46
CA ASP A 67 26.93 8.48 14.43
C ASP A 67 27.60 7.82 13.21
N LEU A 68 26.99 7.99 12.04
CA LEU A 68 27.49 7.39 10.79
C LEU A 68 28.38 8.35 10.01
N ASP A 69 28.16 9.65 10.15
CA ASP A 69 28.94 10.70 9.55
C ASP A 69 29.00 11.90 10.53
N PRO A 70 30.15 12.60 10.67
CA PRO A 70 30.29 13.66 11.67
C PRO A 70 29.22 14.74 11.47
N VAL A 71 28.38 14.97 12.50
CA VAL A 71 27.33 15.99 12.46
C VAL A 71 27.42 16.93 13.66
N GLN A 72 27.08 18.19 13.41
CA GLN A 72 26.97 19.19 14.47
C GLN A 72 25.63 19.13 15.19
N THR A 73 24.58 18.70 14.48
CA THR A 73 23.21 18.65 14.99
C THR A 73 22.56 17.34 14.54
N ALA A 74 22.06 16.56 15.48
CA ALA A 74 21.27 15.38 15.20
C ALA A 74 19.79 15.77 15.04
N VAL A 75 19.13 15.19 14.04
CA VAL A 75 17.72 15.45 13.72
C VAL A 75 16.90 14.22 14.00
N PHE A 76 15.85 14.39 14.78
CA PHE A 76 14.87 13.37 15.10
C PHE A 76 13.48 13.80 14.63
N ASP A 77 12.62 12.84 14.35
CA ASP A 77 11.20 13.05 14.18
C ASP A 77 10.48 12.82 15.50
N LEU A 78 9.60 13.73 15.89
CA LEU A 78 8.75 13.60 17.07
C LEU A 78 7.44 14.35 16.82
N HIS A 79 6.29 13.72 17.12
CA HIS A 79 4.97 14.28 16.94
C HIS A 79 4.88 15.75 17.40
N GLY A 80 4.32 16.63 16.58
CA GLY A 80 4.32 18.07 16.82
C GLY A 80 3.59 18.50 18.07
N ALA A 81 2.56 17.77 18.50
CA ALA A 81 1.84 18.02 19.75
C ALA A 81 2.64 17.71 21.02
N LEU A 82 3.77 16.98 20.91
CA LEU A 82 4.61 16.63 22.05
C LEU A 82 5.66 17.72 22.29
N ARG A 83 5.56 18.40 23.42
CA ARG A 83 6.52 19.42 23.84
C ARG A 83 7.68 18.74 24.53
N VAL A 84 8.90 19.04 24.08
CA VAL A 84 10.12 18.58 24.74
C VAL A 84 10.50 19.56 25.84
N ASP A 85 10.53 19.09 27.08
CA ASP A 85 10.88 19.89 28.26
C ASP A 85 12.40 19.94 28.46
N LYS A 86 13.09 18.83 28.14
CA LYS A 86 14.52 18.69 28.39
C LYS A 86 15.10 17.54 27.55
N VAL A 87 16.34 17.72 27.09
CA VAL A 87 17.17 16.62 26.54
C VAL A 87 18.51 16.63 27.29
N THR A 88 19.00 15.45 27.68
CA THR A 88 20.29 15.33 28.34
C THR A 88 21.14 14.24 27.70
N ASP A 89 22.46 14.38 27.80
CA ASP A 89 23.40 13.33 27.46
C ASP A 89 23.51 12.27 28.57
N SER A 90 24.37 11.27 28.39
CA SER A 90 24.64 10.20 29.36
C SER A 90 25.25 10.67 30.69
N LYS A 91 25.75 11.91 30.78
CA LYS A 91 26.26 12.55 31.97
C LYS A 91 25.26 13.51 32.61
N ASN A 92 24.01 13.49 32.17
CA ASN A 92 22.95 14.44 32.59
C ASN A 92 23.20 15.91 32.22
N VAL A 93 24.11 16.21 31.30
CA VAL A 93 24.31 17.57 30.79
C VAL A 93 23.18 17.90 29.82
N SER A 94 22.56 19.07 30.00
CA SER A 94 21.47 19.54 29.12
C SER A 94 22.00 19.85 27.74
N LEU A 95 21.28 19.35 26.71
CA LEU A 95 21.54 19.62 25.29
C LEU A 95 20.59 20.68 24.79
N SER A 96 21.02 21.48 23.82
CA SER A 96 20.16 22.44 23.16
C SER A 96 19.24 21.73 22.17
N GLY A 97 17.94 21.95 22.30
CA GLY A 97 16.92 21.39 21.40
C GLY A 97 16.10 22.49 20.76
N GLU A 98 15.83 22.36 19.46
CA GLU A 98 15.00 23.27 18.69
C GLU A 98 13.98 22.49 17.86
N ARG A 99 12.71 22.92 17.88
CA ARG A 99 11.69 22.41 16.98
C ARG A 99 11.87 23.01 15.60
N GLY A 100 12.01 22.18 14.59
CA GLY A 100 11.97 22.56 13.18
C GLY A 100 10.56 22.41 12.57
N ALA A 101 10.47 22.60 11.26
CA ALA A 101 9.26 22.31 10.50
C ALA A 101 8.97 20.80 10.48
N GLU A 102 7.74 20.44 10.12
CA GLU A 102 7.31 19.05 9.86
C GLU A 102 7.57 18.07 11.02
N ALA A 103 7.35 18.52 12.26
CA ALA A 103 7.56 17.71 13.46
C ALA A 103 9.03 17.27 13.70
N THR A 104 10.02 17.91 13.06
CA THR A 104 11.43 17.63 13.32
C THR A 104 11.91 18.24 14.64
N LEU A 105 12.84 17.57 15.30
CA LEU A 105 13.50 18.01 16.52
C LEU A 105 15.02 17.99 16.31
N ARG A 106 15.65 19.14 16.37
CA ARG A 106 17.09 19.31 16.18
C ARG A 106 17.77 19.39 17.54
N ILE A 107 18.74 18.54 17.79
CA ILE A 107 19.51 18.52 19.03
C ILE A 107 20.98 18.81 18.71
N THR A 108 21.49 19.87 19.31
CA THR A 108 22.89 20.31 19.15
C THR A 108 23.68 20.04 20.42
N PRO A 109 24.60 19.07 20.42
CA PRO A 109 25.50 18.83 21.56
C PRO A 109 26.60 19.90 21.64
N ALA A 110 27.23 20.04 22.81
CA ALA A 110 28.32 21.01 23.01
C ALA A 110 29.55 20.74 22.14
N GLN A 111 29.75 19.50 21.73
CA GLN A 111 30.81 19.08 20.81
C GLN A 111 30.14 18.33 19.62
N PRO A 112 30.64 18.49 18.40
CA PRO A 112 30.15 17.70 17.27
C PRO A 112 30.21 16.20 17.52
N LEU A 113 29.25 15.46 16.98
CA LEU A 113 29.27 14.00 17.05
C LEU A 113 30.40 13.47 16.16
N SER A 114 30.98 12.35 16.57
CA SER A 114 32.12 11.73 15.90
C SER A 114 31.71 10.42 15.23
N LYS A 115 32.10 10.23 13.98
CA LYS A 115 31.80 9.02 13.22
C LYS A 115 32.16 7.73 13.96
N GLY A 116 31.20 6.80 14.00
CA GLY A 116 31.37 5.49 14.62
C GLY A 116 31.25 5.48 16.15
N GLN A 117 31.02 6.64 16.78
CA GLN A 117 30.80 6.71 18.22
C GLN A 117 29.33 6.49 18.55
N THR A 118 29.07 5.82 19.67
CA THR A 118 27.74 5.59 20.20
C THR A 118 27.41 6.60 21.28
N TYR A 119 26.22 7.17 21.18
CA TYR A 119 25.70 8.17 22.08
C TYR A 119 24.41 7.69 22.73
N THR A 120 24.14 8.13 23.95
CA THR A 120 22.85 7.89 24.61
C THR A 120 22.32 9.20 25.15
N TRP A 121 21.13 9.61 24.62
CA TRP A 121 20.44 10.82 25.06
C TRP A 121 19.11 10.49 25.69
N THR A 122 18.70 11.27 26.68
CA THR A 122 17.42 11.11 27.37
C THR A 122 16.54 12.32 27.07
N PHE A 123 15.37 12.06 26.49
CA PHE A 123 14.34 13.03 26.14
C PHE A 123 13.22 12.98 27.18
N TYR A 124 12.83 14.15 27.69
CA TYR A 124 11.71 14.34 28.59
C TYR A 124 10.66 15.16 27.84
N TYR A 125 9.49 14.63 27.65
CA TYR A 125 8.45 15.30 26.84
C TYR A 125 7.06 14.88 27.25
N SER A 126 6.08 15.73 26.94
CA SER A 126 4.67 15.47 27.18
C SER A 126 3.79 16.26 26.20
N GLY A 127 2.55 15.85 26.05
CA GLY A 127 1.56 16.56 25.24
C GLY A 127 0.25 15.83 25.11
N ALA A 128 -0.77 16.54 24.64
CA ALA A 128 -2.06 15.96 24.36
C ALA A 128 -2.09 15.38 22.93
N LEU A 129 -2.48 14.11 22.79
CA LEU A 129 -2.68 13.42 21.54
C LEU A 129 -4.17 13.16 21.35
N GLU A 130 -4.92 14.18 20.99
CA GLU A 130 -6.38 14.15 20.81
C GLU A 130 -6.76 14.20 19.32
N THR A 131 -5.99 14.95 18.53
CA THR A 131 -6.27 15.19 17.10
C THR A 131 -5.11 14.70 16.24
N ASP A 132 -5.25 14.78 14.92
CA ASP A 132 -4.20 14.55 13.94
C ASP A 132 -3.16 15.68 13.86
N ALA A 133 -3.44 16.83 14.46
CA ALA A 133 -2.58 18.01 14.38
C ALA A 133 -1.17 17.75 14.94
N GLY A 134 -0.15 17.96 14.10
CA GLY A 134 1.25 17.69 14.43
C GLY A 134 1.68 16.24 14.18
N GLY A 135 0.78 15.39 13.66
CA GLY A 135 1.07 14.06 13.16
C GLY A 135 1.80 14.08 11.81
N PRO A 136 2.27 12.94 11.32
CA PRO A 136 2.97 12.84 10.05
C PRO A 136 2.04 12.89 8.82
N VAL A 137 0.73 12.78 9.00
CA VAL A 137 -0.28 12.76 7.94
C VAL A 137 -1.47 13.59 8.38
N ASP A 138 -1.79 14.63 7.62
CA ASP A 138 -2.98 15.44 7.86
C ASP A 138 -4.26 14.61 7.68
N GLY A 139 -5.22 14.78 8.58
CA GLY A 139 -6.49 14.07 8.56
C GLY A 139 -6.42 12.62 9.04
N LEU A 140 -5.26 12.11 9.49
CA LEU A 140 -5.09 10.75 9.96
C LEU A 140 -4.39 10.67 11.31
N LYS A 141 -5.09 10.20 12.33
CA LYS A 141 -4.50 9.98 13.66
C LYS A 141 -3.71 8.67 13.69
N LEU A 142 -2.37 8.77 13.83
CA LEU A 142 -1.48 7.62 14.03
C LEU A 142 -1.01 7.49 15.49
N ALA A 143 -1.29 8.48 16.32
CA ALA A 143 -1.09 8.45 17.75
C ALA A 143 -2.28 9.17 18.42
N TYR A 144 -2.90 8.51 19.37
CA TYR A 144 -4.08 9.00 20.06
C TYR A 144 -4.09 8.48 21.50
N VAL A 145 -4.41 9.33 22.45
CA VAL A 145 -4.63 8.96 23.85
C VAL A 145 -6.04 9.30 24.21
N GLY A 146 -6.90 8.32 24.48
CA GLY A 146 -8.31 8.55 24.81
C GLY A 146 -9.03 7.27 25.22
N ASP A 147 -10.30 7.42 25.60
CA ASP A 147 -11.20 6.34 26.03
C ASP A 147 -12.11 5.90 24.84
N PRO A 148 -12.44 4.66 24.64
CA PRO A 148 -12.04 3.47 25.41
C PRO A 148 -10.69 2.89 24.97
N THR A 149 -10.07 3.40 23.91
CA THR A 149 -8.82 2.87 23.36
C THR A 149 -7.86 4.00 23.01
N SER A 150 -6.65 3.92 23.54
CA SER A 150 -5.50 4.72 23.14
C SER A 150 -4.58 3.90 22.26
N TYR A 151 -3.95 4.51 21.27
CA TYR A 151 -2.96 3.85 20.41
C TYR A 151 -1.81 4.79 20.06
N LEU A 152 -0.61 4.26 20.14
CA LEU A 152 0.64 4.91 19.81
C LEU A 152 1.32 4.04 18.75
N LEU A 153 0.96 4.24 17.48
CA LEU A 153 1.55 3.50 16.37
C LEU A 153 2.97 4.02 16.12
N TYR A 154 3.89 3.14 15.74
CA TYR A 154 5.29 3.54 15.47
C TYR A 154 5.33 4.67 14.42
N GLY A 155 4.52 4.59 13.36
CA GLY A 155 4.38 5.65 12.37
C GLY A 155 3.88 6.99 12.93
N GLY A 156 3.26 7.02 14.10
CA GLY A 156 2.75 8.24 14.75
C GLY A 156 3.83 9.12 15.35
N ARG A 157 5.09 8.70 15.33
CA ARG A 157 6.25 9.47 15.85
C ARG A 157 6.07 9.92 17.32
N TRP A 158 5.49 9.06 18.14
CA TRP A 158 5.21 9.37 19.55
C TRP A 158 6.44 9.34 20.45
N PHE A 159 7.57 8.87 19.95
CA PHE A 159 8.89 8.96 20.56
C PHE A 159 9.92 9.43 19.52
N PRO A 160 11.08 9.97 19.92
CA PRO A 160 12.07 10.46 18.96
C PRO A 160 12.56 9.34 18.04
N THR A 161 12.29 9.44 16.75
CA THR A 161 12.62 8.43 15.73
C THR A 161 13.52 9.00 14.65
N VAL A 162 14.24 8.12 13.96
CA VAL A 162 15.02 8.42 12.76
C VAL A 162 14.87 7.24 11.81
N GLY A 163 14.81 7.49 10.51
CA GLY A 163 14.81 6.43 9.50
C GLY A 163 13.63 5.46 9.64
N TYR A 164 12.41 5.97 9.54
CA TYR A 164 11.17 5.18 9.64
C TYR A 164 11.23 3.88 8.82
N LEU A 165 11.04 2.72 9.49
CA LEU A 165 11.12 1.35 8.95
C LEU A 165 12.50 0.95 8.35
N ILE A 166 13.55 1.73 8.57
CA ILE A 166 14.90 1.45 8.09
C ILE A 166 15.81 1.03 9.24
N ASP A 167 15.87 1.84 10.30
CA ASP A 167 16.70 1.56 11.45
C ASP A 167 16.02 0.57 12.39
N ARG A 168 16.55 -0.63 12.44
CA ARG A 168 16.11 -1.69 13.37
C ARG A 168 16.75 -1.46 14.73
N PHE A 169 15.97 -1.56 15.79
CA PHE A 169 16.42 -1.29 17.16
C PHE A 169 15.87 -2.32 18.15
N THR A 170 16.54 -2.42 19.31
CA THR A 170 16.03 -3.11 20.48
C THR A 170 15.26 -2.15 21.37
N ALA A 171 14.28 -2.61 22.12
CA ALA A 171 13.51 -1.74 23.00
C ALA A 171 13.10 -2.41 24.33
N GLU A 172 13.17 -1.61 25.40
CA GLU A 172 12.48 -1.86 26.67
C GLU A 172 11.45 -0.73 26.83
N ILE A 173 10.17 -1.09 26.88
CA ILE A 173 9.07 -0.11 26.93
C ILE A 173 8.21 -0.41 28.16
N HIS A 174 8.09 0.55 29.05
CA HIS A 174 7.24 0.49 30.24
C HIS A 174 6.06 1.44 30.05
N VAL A 175 4.84 0.90 30.10
CA VAL A 175 3.63 1.65 29.83
C VAL A 175 2.72 1.66 31.03
N LYS A 176 2.42 2.83 31.56
CA LYS A 176 1.48 3.04 32.66
C LYS A 176 0.13 3.49 32.10
N VAL A 177 -0.92 2.75 32.45
CA VAL A 177 -2.30 3.03 32.06
C VAL A 177 -3.23 2.96 33.26
N PRO A 178 -4.39 3.64 33.26
CA PRO A 178 -5.36 3.52 34.35
C PRO A 178 -5.85 2.09 34.55
N ALA A 179 -6.37 1.80 35.74
CA ALA A 179 -7.02 0.52 36.00
C ALA A 179 -8.15 0.25 34.99
N GLY A 180 -8.32 -1.01 34.61
CA GLY A 180 -9.29 -1.44 33.59
C GLY A 180 -8.80 -1.37 32.15
N TYR A 181 -7.61 -0.79 31.90
CA TYR A 181 -6.96 -0.87 30.59
C TYR A 181 -5.98 -2.04 30.52
N THR A 182 -5.91 -2.65 29.34
CA THR A 182 -4.90 -3.64 28.96
C THR A 182 -4.05 -3.03 27.85
N ALA A 183 -2.72 -3.02 28.00
CA ALA A 183 -1.79 -2.58 26.96
C ALA A 183 -1.25 -3.80 26.20
N ILE A 184 -1.14 -3.66 24.87
CA ILE A 184 -0.58 -4.63 23.93
C ILE A 184 0.59 -3.95 23.20
N GLY A 185 1.73 -4.64 23.14
CA GLY A 185 2.94 -4.22 22.47
C GLY A 185 3.73 -5.43 22.00
N SER A 186 4.83 -5.20 21.26
CA SER A 186 5.74 -6.26 20.81
C SER A 186 6.61 -6.76 21.96
N GLY A 187 6.79 -8.07 22.11
CA GLY A 187 7.61 -8.67 23.17
C GLY A 187 6.97 -8.54 24.56
N ALA A 188 5.66 -8.70 24.66
CA ALA A 188 4.93 -8.62 25.94
C ALA A 188 5.46 -9.63 26.96
N GLN A 189 5.73 -9.16 28.19
CA GLN A 189 6.22 -9.99 29.30
C GLN A 189 5.23 -10.04 30.47
N GLY A 190 4.13 -10.72 30.25
CA GLY A 190 3.10 -10.94 31.28
C GLY A 190 2.02 -9.87 31.31
N GLY A 191 1.13 -10.00 32.27
CA GLY A 191 0.02 -9.05 32.49
C GLY A 191 0.44 -7.78 33.22
N GLY A 192 -0.43 -6.77 33.21
CA GLY A 192 -0.21 -5.53 33.92
C GLY A 192 0.03 -5.72 35.42
N LYS A 193 1.03 -5.03 35.96
CA LYS A 193 1.36 -5.00 37.39
C LYS A 193 0.67 -3.81 38.03
N PRO A 194 -0.15 -3.97 39.07
CA PRO A 194 -0.72 -2.83 39.77
C PRO A 194 0.38 -1.97 40.41
N ILE A 195 0.26 -0.66 40.23
CA ILE A 195 1.17 0.33 40.81
C ILE A 195 0.43 1.35 41.66
N ALA A 196 1.14 2.19 42.40
CA ALA A 196 0.54 3.24 43.21
C ALA A 196 -0.33 4.20 42.36
N GLY A 197 -1.42 4.70 42.92
CA GLY A 197 -2.33 5.61 42.23
C GLY A 197 -3.43 4.91 41.42
N GLY A 198 -3.59 3.59 41.55
CA GLY A 198 -4.66 2.86 40.87
C GLY A 198 -4.43 2.64 39.37
N ALA A 199 -3.17 2.64 38.94
CA ALA A 199 -2.77 2.35 37.56
C ALA A 199 -2.14 0.94 37.46
N ASN A 200 -1.98 0.47 36.24
CA ASN A 200 -1.23 -0.74 35.88
C ASN A 200 -0.02 -0.38 35.03
N GLU A 201 1.08 -1.09 35.24
CA GLU A 201 2.28 -1.00 34.40
C GLU A 201 2.44 -2.28 33.59
N PHE A 202 2.70 -2.11 32.31
CA PHE A 202 2.96 -3.19 31.34
C PHE A 202 4.38 -3.04 30.82
N ASP A 203 5.12 -4.16 30.83
CA ASP A 203 6.50 -4.22 30.35
C ASP A 203 6.57 -4.95 29.00
N PHE A 204 7.27 -4.35 28.03
CA PHE A 204 7.52 -4.92 26.73
C PHE A 204 9.02 -4.93 26.47
N SER A 205 9.59 -6.11 26.23
CA SER A 205 11.02 -6.29 25.98
C SER A 205 11.26 -6.93 24.63
N TRP A 206 11.86 -6.17 23.72
CA TRP A 206 12.24 -6.64 22.39
C TRP A 206 13.76 -6.62 22.23
N LYS A 207 14.40 -7.79 22.32
CA LYS A 207 15.87 -7.94 22.43
C LYS A 207 16.60 -8.10 21.11
N LYS A 208 15.87 -8.23 20.02
CA LYS A 208 16.42 -8.33 18.66
C LYS A 208 16.24 -7.02 17.90
N PRO A 209 17.06 -6.74 16.88
CA PRO A 209 16.79 -5.59 16.01
C PRO A 209 15.42 -5.72 15.30
N GLY A 210 14.54 -4.73 15.48
CA GLY A 210 13.19 -4.73 14.94
C GLY A 210 12.51 -3.36 15.03
N PHE A 211 11.18 -3.33 14.99
CA PHE A 211 10.37 -2.11 15.08
C PHE A 211 9.30 -2.19 16.18
N PRO A 212 9.66 -2.47 17.44
CA PRO A 212 8.72 -2.69 18.54
C PRO A 212 8.14 -1.40 19.13
N GLY A 213 7.87 -0.40 18.32
CA GLY A 213 7.42 0.93 18.77
C GLY A 213 5.90 1.16 18.72
N THR A 214 5.09 0.09 18.64
CA THR A 214 3.62 0.20 18.62
C THR A 214 3.04 -0.26 19.95
N ILE A 215 2.20 0.58 20.57
CA ILE A 215 1.46 0.30 21.80
C ILE A 215 -0.01 0.58 21.55
N ILE A 216 -0.88 -0.36 21.90
CA ILE A 216 -2.34 -0.21 21.87
C ILE A 216 -2.85 -0.53 23.26
N ALA A 217 -3.53 0.42 23.89
CA ALA A 217 -4.05 0.28 25.26
C ALA A 217 -5.54 0.58 25.28
N GLY A 218 -6.35 -0.39 25.71
CA GLY A 218 -7.80 -0.26 25.67
C GLY A 218 -8.50 -0.98 26.80
N LYS A 219 -9.79 -0.65 26.98
CA LYS A 219 -10.72 -1.38 27.86
C LYS A 219 -11.14 -2.68 27.19
N PHE A 220 -10.16 -3.49 26.79
CA PHE A 220 -10.39 -4.78 26.18
C PHE A 220 -10.89 -5.79 27.22
N GLY A 221 -11.81 -6.66 26.81
CA GLY A 221 -12.15 -7.85 27.57
C GLY A 221 -11.00 -8.87 27.58
N PRO A 222 -11.19 -10.02 28.27
CA PRO A 222 -10.25 -11.12 28.15
C PRO A 222 -10.06 -11.50 26.67
N PRO A 223 -8.80 -11.73 26.20
CA PRO A 223 -8.58 -12.05 24.81
C PRO A 223 -9.26 -13.36 24.38
N THR A 224 -9.79 -13.36 23.17
CA THR A 224 -10.25 -14.59 22.52
C THR A 224 -9.04 -15.30 21.94
N SER A 225 -8.70 -16.49 22.46
CA SER A 225 -7.56 -17.28 21.99
C SER A 225 -8.00 -18.24 20.89
N ALA A 226 -7.43 -18.10 19.69
CA ALA A 226 -7.62 -19.05 18.60
C ALA A 226 -6.61 -20.21 18.65
N ALA A 227 -5.43 -19.96 19.23
CA ALA A 227 -4.37 -20.90 19.54
C ALA A 227 -3.58 -20.40 20.76
N ALA A 228 -2.66 -21.19 21.28
CA ALA A 228 -1.85 -20.81 22.42
C ALA A 228 -1.04 -19.51 22.22
N ASN A 229 -0.77 -19.15 20.96
CA ASN A 229 0.04 -18.04 20.55
C ASN A 229 -0.70 -17.01 19.66
N ILE A 230 -2.01 -17.19 19.45
CA ILE A 230 -2.83 -16.27 18.64
C ILE A 230 -4.00 -15.77 19.46
N HIS A 231 -4.02 -14.48 19.74
CA HIS A 231 -4.99 -13.83 20.60
C HIS A 231 -5.68 -12.67 19.89
N VAL A 232 -6.95 -12.47 20.15
CA VAL A 232 -7.73 -11.35 19.61
C VAL A 232 -8.22 -10.49 20.76
N TYR A 233 -7.88 -9.21 20.72
CA TYR A 233 -8.27 -8.20 21.72
C TYR A 233 -9.27 -7.26 21.09
N THR A 234 -10.50 -7.23 21.65
CA THR A 234 -11.58 -6.37 21.20
C THR A 234 -12.27 -5.70 22.37
N THR A 235 -12.96 -4.62 22.10
CA THR A 235 -13.95 -4.04 22.98
C THR A 235 -15.17 -4.97 23.05
N GLU A 236 -16.05 -4.80 24.06
CA GLU A 236 -17.18 -5.72 24.29
C GLU A 236 -18.17 -5.74 23.12
N ASP A 237 -18.38 -4.63 22.44
CA ASP A 237 -19.27 -4.52 21.27
C ASP A 237 -18.77 -5.29 20.02
N LYS A 238 -17.48 -5.55 19.91
CA LYS A 238 -16.87 -6.33 18.81
C LYS A 238 -16.54 -7.79 19.21
N LYS A 239 -16.81 -8.20 20.42
CA LYS A 239 -16.51 -9.54 20.95
C LYS A 239 -17.09 -10.68 20.09
N ALA A 240 -18.27 -10.47 19.49
CA ALA A 240 -18.89 -11.47 18.62
C ALA A 240 -18.04 -11.78 17.36
N ALA A 241 -17.27 -10.81 16.86
CA ALA A 241 -16.38 -10.98 15.70
C ALA A 241 -15.03 -11.62 16.07
N ALA A 242 -14.60 -11.55 17.33
CA ALA A 242 -13.28 -11.97 17.76
C ALA A 242 -12.98 -13.44 17.46
N GLN A 243 -13.97 -14.33 17.60
CA GLN A 243 -13.81 -15.76 17.31
C GLN A 243 -13.50 -16.01 15.83
N GLU A 244 -14.23 -15.37 14.92
CA GLU A 244 -14.02 -15.53 13.47
C GLU A 244 -12.69 -14.92 13.02
N TYR A 245 -12.33 -13.73 13.55
CA TYR A 245 -11.04 -13.11 13.30
C TYR A 245 -9.88 -13.97 13.78
N GLY A 246 -9.98 -14.55 14.97
CA GLY A 246 -8.97 -15.46 15.51
C GLY A 246 -8.79 -16.71 14.63
N GLN A 247 -9.87 -17.34 14.21
CA GLN A 247 -9.83 -18.52 13.33
C GLN A 247 -9.28 -18.17 11.94
N SER A 248 -9.60 -16.99 11.41
CA SER A 248 -9.06 -16.52 10.16
C SER A 248 -7.55 -16.21 10.26
N ALA A 249 -7.14 -15.54 11.36
CA ALA A 249 -5.73 -15.29 11.62
C ALA A 249 -4.90 -16.58 11.74
N LEU A 250 -5.46 -17.59 12.41
CA LEU A 250 -4.82 -18.92 12.53
C LEU A 250 -4.62 -19.57 11.16
N ARG A 251 -5.62 -19.57 10.29
CA ARG A 251 -5.51 -20.14 8.93
C ARG A 251 -4.48 -19.40 8.10
N ILE A 252 -4.51 -18.06 8.12
CA ILE A 252 -3.57 -17.21 7.38
C ILE A 252 -2.14 -17.43 7.88
N PHE A 253 -1.93 -17.43 9.19
CA PHE A 253 -0.63 -17.64 9.80
C PHE A 253 -0.06 -19.03 9.47
N ALA A 254 -0.90 -20.08 9.50
CA ALA A 254 -0.51 -21.43 9.13
C ALA A 254 -0.12 -21.51 7.64
N TYR A 255 -0.87 -20.86 6.74
CA TYR A 255 -0.55 -20.79 5.33
C TYR A 255 0.81 -20.14 5.09
N PHE A 256 1.08 -18.96 5.69
CA PHE A 256 2.35 -18.28 5.53
C PHE A 256 3.51 -19.04 6.17
N THR A 257 3.28 -19.70 7.32
CA THR A 257 4.28 -20.59 7.91
C THR A 257 4.65 -21.73 6.96
N SER A 258 3.67 -22.34 6.28
CA SER A 258 3.93 -23.39 5.31
C SER A 258 4.65 -22.87 4.06
N THR A 259 4.38 -21.63 3.65
CA THR A 259 4.94 -21.01 2.44
C THR A 259 6.31 -20.41 2.69
N PHE A 260 6.47 -19.61 3.74
CA PHE A 260 7.69 -18.83 4.01
C PHE A 260 8.64 -19.50 5.00
N GLY A 261 8.14 -20.39 5.84
CA GLY A 261 8.84 -20.95 6.99
C GLY A 261 8.30 -20.41 8.31
N LEU A 262 8.78 -20.96 9.41
CA LEU A 262 8.41 -20.47 10.75
C LEU A 262 8.95 -19.05 10.95
N PRO A 263 8.13 -18.10 11.43
CA PRO A 263 8.66 -16.79 11.82
C PRO A 263 9.44 -16.89 13.11
N GLU A 264 10.33 -15.92 13.36
CA GLU A 264 11.13 -15.86 14.59
C GLU A 264 10.27 -15.76 15.86
N SER A 265 9.17 -15.00 15.80
CA SER A 265 8.14 -15.00 16.84
C SER A 265 6.86 -15.64 16.28
N SER A 266 6.40 -16.67 16.97
CA SER A 266 5.12 -17.31 16.65
C SER A 266 3.91 -16.61 17.29
N THR A 267 4.12 -15.61 18.13
CA THR A 267 3.04 -14.85 18.78
C THR A 267 2.38 -13.91 17.77
N LEU A 268 1.06 -13.88 17.79
CA LEU A 268 0.27 -12.93 17.00
C LEU A 268 -0.89 -12.40 17.82
N ASN A 269 -0.94 -11.10 18.02
CA ASN A 269 -2.02 -10.38 18.63
C ASN A 269 -2.82 -9.63 17.57
N VAL A 270 -4.05 -10.04 17.32
CA VAL A 270 -5.00 -9.29 16.50
C VAL A 270 -5.68 -8.28 17.42
N VAL A 271 -5.56 -6.99 17.15
CA VAL A 271 -6.01 -5.94 18.08
C VAL A 271 -6.95 -4.98 17.36
N GLU A 272 -8.11 -4.73 17.95
CA GLU A 272 -9.05 -3.74 17.48
C GLU A 272 -8.48 -2.31 17.64
N LEU A 273 -8.55 -1.51 16.57
CA LEU A 273 -8.32 -0.06 16.58
C LEU A 273 -9.67 0.70 16.51
N PRO A 274 -9.73 1.93 17.03
CA PRO A 274 -10.87 2.82 16.79
C PRO A 274 -11.18 3.02 15.30
N GLU A 275 -12.42 3.40 15.01
CA GLU A 275 -12.94 3.47 13.63
C GLU A 275 -12.35 4.63 12.82
N ASP A 276 -11.85 5.67 13.47
CA ASP A 276 -11.34 6.92 12.87
C ASP A 276 -9.81 6.95 12.68
N THR A 277 -9.20 5.78 12.50
CA THR A 277 -7.76 5.63 12.25
C THR A 277 -7.47 4.83 10.98
N VAL A 278 -6.26 4.30 10.85
CA VAL A 278 -5.88 3.44 9.71
C VAL A 278 -6.73 2.18 9.63
N PRO A 279 -7.07 1.70 8.44
CA PRO A 279 -7.83 0.45 8.28
C PRO A 279 -7.16 -0.76 8.92
N THR A 280 -5.83 -0.81 8.84
CA THR A 280 -4.96 -1.81 9.49
C THR A 280 -3.60 -1.22 9.77
N TYR A 281 -2.91 -1.83 10.74
CA TYR A 281 -1.53 -1.52 11.05
C TYR A 281 -0.79 -2.77 11.52
N TRP A 282 0.45 -2.94 11.11
CA TRP A 282 1.28 -4.05 11.56
C TRP A 282 2.44 -3.57 12.44
N ALA A 283 2.80 -4.39 13.39
CA ALA A 283 4.04 -4.29 14.14
C ALA A 283 4.50 -5.72 14.48
N PRO A 284 5.72 -5.93 14.92
CA PRO A 284 6.13 -7.26 15.38
C PRO A 284 5.11 -7.83 16.40
N GLU A 285 4.62 -9.04 16.16
CA GLU A 285 3.58 -9.73 16.95
C GLU A 285 2.18 -9.09 16.95
N ILE A 286 1.96 -8.03 16.18
CA ILE A 286 0.69 -7.29 16.18
C ILE A 286 0.13 -7.20 14.76
N ALA A 287 -1.17 -7.53 14.62
CA ALA A 287 -2.01 -7.24 13.49
C ALA A 287 -3.20 -6.40 13.97
N ALA A 288 -3.10 -5.08 13.86
CA ALA A 288 -4.15 -4.18 14.29
C ALA A 288 -5.16 -3.93 13.16
N VAL A 289 -6.46 -3.91 13.48
CA VAL A 289 -7.57 -3.81 12.52
C VAL A 289 -8.59 -2.83 13.04
N ALA A 290 -9.03 -1.88 12.21
CA ALA A 290 -10.07 -0.93 12.59
C ALA A 290 -11.41 -1.62 12.88
N GLY A 291 -12.12 -1.17 13.91
CA GLY A 291 -13.41 -1.73 14.35
C GLY A 291 -14.48 -1.70 13.26
N THR A 292 -14.45 -0.73 12.33
CA THR A 292 -15.32 -0.70 11.14
C THR A 292 -15.19 -1.92 10.25
N ARG A 293 -14.01 -2.56 10.24
CA ARG A 293 -13.75 -3.78 9.47
C ARG A 293 -14.03 -5.05 10.27
N MET A 294 -14.12 -4.95 11.59
CA MET A 294 -14.49 -6.08 12.47
C MET A 294 -16.02 -6.26 12.53
N GLY A 295 -16.62 -6.48 11.36
CA GLY A 295 -18.05 -6.76 11.20
C GLY A 295 -18.37 -8.25 11.17
N GLY A 296 -19.58 -8.59 10.68
CA GLY A 296 -20.11 -9.95 10.67
C GLY A 296 -19.37 -10.93 9.74
N LYS A 297 -18.42 -10.49 8.91
CA LYS A 297 -17.56 -11.34 8.08
C LYS A 297 -16.16 -10.76 8.04
N THR A 298 -15.17 -11.59 8.29
CA THR A 298 -13.76 -11.18 8.26
C THR A 298 -13.36 -10.69 6.87
N ASP A 299 -12.78 -9.50 6.81
CA ASP A 299 -12.02 -9.04 5.63
C ASP A 299 -10.66 -9.74 5.64
N PHE A 300 -10.65 -11.00 5.20
CA PHE A 300 -9.45 -11.84 5.28
C PHE A 300 -8.30 -11.34 4.39
N ARG A 301 -8.58 -10.56 3.33
CA ARG A 301 -7.54 -10.00 2.47
C ARG A 301 -6.70 -8.98 3.24
N VAL A 302 -7.38 -8.03 3.87
CA VAL A 302 -6.73 -7.00 4.69
C VAL A 302 -5.96 -7.64 5.86
N LEU A 303 -6.56 -8.65 6.52
CA LEU A 303 -5.90 -9.37 7.60
C LEU A 303 -4.68 -10.16 7.10
N ALA A 304 -4.76 -10.79 5.91
CA ALA A 304 -3.65 -11.53 5.32
C ALA A 304 -2.47 -10.62 4.99
N ASN A 305 -2.73 -9.44 4.41
CA ASN A 305 -1.69 -8.42 4.17
C ASN A 305 -0.98 -8.05 5.49
N THR A 306 -1.75 -7.74 6.53
CA THR A 306 -1.19 -7.33 7.83
C THR A 306 -0.39 -8.45 8.50
N ILE A 307 -0.84 -9.70 8.40
CA ILE A 307 -0.12 -10.87 8.95
C ILE A 307 1.13 -11.18 8.14
N ALA A 308 1.13 -11.02 6.81
CA ALA A 308 2.31 -11.24 5.97
C ALA A 308 3.51 -10.38 6.39
N HIS A 309 3.24 -9.21 6.96
CA HIS A 309 4.27 -8.33 7.51
C HIS A 309 5.00 -8.92 8.74
N GLN A 310 4.53 -10.02 9.35
CA GLN A 310 5.27 -10.71 10.39
C GLN A 310 6.58 -11.31 9.85
N TRP A 311 6.63 -11.65 8.56
CA TRP A 311 7.84 -12.03 7.81
C TRP A 311 8.45 -10.83 7.08
N TRP A 312 7.63 -10.15 6.25
CA TRP A 312 8.07 -9.10 5.33
C TRP A 312 7.93 -7.71 5.96
N GLY A 313 8.82 -7.37 6.87
CA GLY A 313 8.82 -6.14 7.65
C GLY A 313 9.32 -6.38 9.08
N SER A 314 8.77 -7.37 9.78
CA SER A 314 9.22 -7.69 11.14
C SER A 314 10.55 -8.43 11.14
N GLU A 315 10.71 -9.52 10.37
CA GLU A 315 11.97 -10.30 10.36
C GLU A 315 13.07 -9.61 9.55
N MET A 316 12.73 -8.96 8.48
CA MET A 316 13.66 -8.20 7.64
C MET A 316 13.09 -6.84 7.30
N SER A 317 13.93 -5.89 6.93
CA SER A 317 13.50 -4.54 6.55
C SER A 317 14.16 -4.09 5.25
N PRO A 318 13.62 -3.08 4.55
CA PRO A 318 14.37 -2.43 3.49
C PRO A 318 15.65 -1.80 4.04
N ALA A 319 16.72 -1.80 3.26
CA ALA A 319 17.96 -1.11 3.62
C ALA A 319 17.85 0.41 3.40
N THR A 320 17.00 0.83 2.46
CA THR A 320 16.65 2.22 2.16
C THR A 320 15.17 2.29 1.78
N LEU A 321 14.60 3.49 1.74
CA LEU A 321 13.22 3.68 1.28
C LEU A 321 12.99 3.23 -0.18
N ASN A 322 14.03 3.22 -1.01
CA ASN A 322 13.97 2.68 -2.36
C ASN A 322 13.76 1.16 -2.41
N ASP A 323 14.13 0.46 -1.33
CA ASP A 323 14.03 -0.99 -1.22
C ASP A 323 12.70 -1.44 -0.57
N THR A 324 11.83 -0.50 -0.20
CA THR A 324 10.56 -0.78 0.52
C THR A 324 9.60 -1.67 -0.26
N TRP A 325 9.69 -1.68 -1.59
CA TRP A 325 8.90 -2.57 -2.43
C TRP A 325 9.08 -4.05 -2.10
N ILE A 326 10.27 -4.43 -1.57
CA ILE A 326 10.59 -5.83 -1.21
C ILE A 326 9.66 -6.30 -0.10
N THR A 327 9.47 -5.50 0.94
CA THR A 327 8.63 -5.85 2.09
C THR A 327 7.15 -5.55 1.83
N ASN A 328 6.83 -4.34 1.41
CA ASN A 328 5.46 -3.92 1.15
C ASN A 328 4.84 -4.71 -0.01
N GLY A 329 5.58 -4.84 -1.12
CA GLY A 329 5.13 -5.59 -2.29
C GLY A 329 4.90 -7.06 -1.99
N MET A 330 5.78 -7.68 -1.18
CA MET A 330 5.60 -9.08 -0.82
C MET A 330 4.46 -9.29 0.17
N ALA A 331 4.26 -8.41 1.12
CA ALA A 331 3.11 -8.49 2.01
C ALA A 331 1.78 -8.36 1.22
N ARG A 332 1.74 -7.45 0.25
CA ARG A 332 0.60 -7.30 -0.67
C ARG A 332 0.42 -8.51 -1.58
N TYR A 333 1.51 -9.08 -2.10
CA TYR A 333 1.42 -10.29 -2.92
C TYR A 333 1.09 -11.53 -2.10
N GLY A 334 1.55 -11.60 -0.85
CA GLY A 334 1.17 -12.65 0.12
C GLY A 334 -0.34 -12.70 0.36
N GLU A 335 -0.99 -11.53 0.46
CA GLU A 335 -2.46 -11.43 0.49
C GLU A 335 -3.09 -12.12 -0.74
N LEU A 336 -2.53 -11.88 -1.94
CA LEU A 336 -3.03 -12.48 -3.18
C LEU A 336 -2.75 -13.98 -3.26
N MET A 337 -1.61 -14.44 -2.77
CA MET A 337 -1.29 -15.87 -2.68
C MET A 337 -2.25 -16.60 -1.73
N TYR A 338 -2.57 -16.00 -0.58
CA TYR A 338 -3.57 -16.55 0.32
C TYR A 338 -4.99 -16.52 -0.29
N LEU A 339 -5.32 -15.48 -1.04
CA LEU A 339 -6.60 -15.42 -1.77
C LEU A 339 -6.70 -16.55 -2.81
N GLU A 340 -5.60 -16.85 -3.52
CA GLU A 340 -5.53 -17.98 -4.46
C GLU A 340 -5.77 -19.32 -3.77
N ASP A 341 -5.12 -19.54 -2.61
CA ASP A 341 -5.29 -20.75 -1.79
C ASP A 341 -6.73 -20.90 -1.27
N ALA A 342 -7.30 -19.82 -0.74
CA ALA A 342 -8.61 -19.83 -0.09
C ALA A 342 -9.81 -19.84 -1.06
N ALA A 343 -9.66 -19.23 -2.26
CA ALA A 343 -10.77 -18.98 -3.19
C ALA A 343 -10.45 -19.37 -4.65
N GLY A 344 -9.26 -19.90 -4.90
CA GLY A 344 -8.83 -20.41 -6.21
C GLY A 344 -8.29 -19.33 -7.16
N LYS A 345 -7.70 -19.81 -8.27
CA LYS A 345 -7.01 -18.97 -9.26
C LYS A 345 -7.89 -17.84 -9.83
N SER A 346 -9.17 -18.09 -10.07
CA SER A 346 -10.07 -17.05 -10.61
C SER A 346 -10.20 -15.85 -9.67
N ALA A 347 -10.09 -16.07 -8.36
CA ALA A 347 -10.10 -14.95 -7.40
C ALA A 347 -8.80 -14.14 -7.48
N LEU A 348 -7.66 -14.80 -7.64
CA LEU A 348 -6.39 -14.14 -7.92
C LEU A 348 -6.45 -13.33 -9.23
N ASP A 349 -6.93 -13.93 -10.33
CA ASP A 349 -7.00 -13.29 -11.65
C ASP A 349 -7.84 -12.00 -11.63
N ASN A 350 -8.91 -11.98 -10.82
CA ASN A 350 -9.69 -10.76 -10.63
C ASN A 350 -8.98 -9.72 -9.75
N ALA A 351 -8.37 -10.16 -8.65
CA ALA A 351 -7.72 -9.27 -7.71
C ALA A 351 -6.46 -8.61 -8.29
N ILE A 352 -5.71 -9.33 -9.14
CA ILE A 352 -4.50 -8.80 -9.76
C ILE A 352 -4.79 -7.64 -10.72
N LEU A 353 -5.99 -7.58 -11.31
CA LEU A 353 -6.40 -6.45 -12.13
C LEU A 353 -6.53 -5.16 -11.31
N ASP A 354 -7.06 -5.24 -10.09
CA ASP A 354 -7.18 -4.08 -9.21
C ASP A 354 -5.82 -3.63 -8.69
N VAL A 355 -4.95 -4.59 -8.35
CA VAL A 355 -3.56 -4.30 -7.94
C VAL A 355 -2.75 -3.72 -9.10
N SER A 356 -2.95 -4.21 -10.33
CA SER A 356 -2.33 -3.64 -11.54
C SER A 356 -2.81 -2.22 -11.82
N ALA A 357 -4.09 -1.93 -11.59
CA ALA A 357 -4.60 -0.56 -11.69
C ALA A 357 -3.97 0.35 -10.63
N GLY A 358 -3.81 -0.15 -9.39
CA GLY A 358 -3.07 0.54 -8.33
C GLY A 358 -1.62 0.82 -8.73
N ALA A 359 -0.93 -0.17 -9.28
CA ALA A 359 0.45 -0.06 -9.75
C ALA A 359 0.62 1.02 -10.83
N LEU A 360 -0.34 1.15 -11.75
CA LEU A 360 -0.29 2.12 -12.84
C LEU A 360 -0.84 3.51 -12.47
N ALA A 361 -1.51 3.63 -11.33
CA ALA A 361 -2.13 4.90 -10.93
C ALA A 361 -1.11 6.02 -10.76
N TYR A 362 0.07 5.72 -10.22
CA TYR A 362 1.12 6.70 -9.95
C TYR A 362 2.49 6.28 -10.49
N ASP A 363 2.53 5.47 -11.54
CA ASP A 363 3.76 4.98 -12.17
C ASP A 363 4.45 6.07 -13.01
N THR A 364 4.88 7.14 -12.33
CA THR A 364 5.50 8.32 -12.92
C THR A 364 7.01 8.40 -12.70
N ILE A 365 7.52 7.59 -11.77
CA ILE A 365 8.94 7.46 -11.46
C ILE A 365 9.32 5.99 -11.37
N PRO A 366 10.58 5.61 -11.56
CA PRO A 366 11.05 4.25 -11.34
C PRO A 366 10.75 3.76 -9.90
N LEU A 367 10.37 2.50 -9.74
CA LEU A 367 10.16 1.90 -8.43
C LEU A 367 11.43 1.93 -7.57
N SER A 368 12.60 1.76 -8.20
CA SER A 368 13.93 1.91 -7.58
C SER A 368 14.22 3.34 -7.05
N SER A 369 13.35 4.29 -7.32
CA SER A 369 13.42 5.68 -6.85
C SER A 369 12.27 6.07 -5.92
N ALA A 370 11.47 5.11 -5.47
CA ALA A 370 10.27 5.35 -4.64
C ALA A 370 10.57 6.09 -3.33
N GLY A 371 11.78 5.99 -2.80
CA GLY A 371 12.22 6.71 -1.61
C GLY A 371 12.24 8.24 -1.72
N ARG A 372 12.04 8.78 -2.94
CA ARG A 372 11.85 10.23 -3.16
C ARG A 372 10.43 10.71 -2.83
N LEU A 373 9.49 9.77 -2.68
CA LEU A 373 8.11 10.05 -2.32
C LEU A 373 7.94 10.05 -0.81
N GLY A 374 6.97 10.80 -0.31
CA GLY A 374 6.61 10.77 1.10
C GLY A 374 6.00 9.40 1.48
N VAL A 375 6.50 8.77 2.53
CA VAL A 375 6.13 7.39 2.91
C VAL A 375 4.64 7.14 3.16
N PHE A 376 3.88 8.20 3.45
CA PHE A 376 2.43 8.12 3.69
C PHE A 376 1.61 8.61 2.49
N THR A 377 2.23 8.99 1.37
CA THR A 377 1.51 9.47 0.19
C THR A 377 0.88 8.31 -0.60
N PRO A 378 -0.23 8.55 -1.31
CA PRO A 378 -0.83 7.56 -2.21
C PRO A 378 0.14 7.05 -3.28
N GLU A 379 1.05 7.93 -3.76
CA GLU A 379 2.08 7.61 -4.73
C GLU A 379 3.06 6.57 -4.19
N PHE A 380 3.58 6.78 -2.97
CA PHE A 380 4.47 5.83 -2.32
C PHE A 380 3.80 4.47 -2.11
N GLN A 381 2.54 4.48 -1.64
CA GLN A 381 1.76 3.27 -1.42
C GLN A 381 1.50 2.53 -2.74
N SER A 382 1.07 3.24 -3.79
CA SER A 382 0.87 2.67 -5.13
C SER A 382 2.13 1.99 -5.65
N MET A 383 3.28 2.66 -5.51
CA MET A 383 4.55 2.13 -6.01
C MET A 383 5.05 0.95 -5.16
N THR A 384 5.11 1.09 -3.85
CA THR A 384 5.76 0.07 -3.01
C THR A 384 4.87 -1.13 -2.73
N LEU A 385 3.55 -0.95 -2.58
CA LEU A 385 2.59 -2.04 -2.36
C LEU A 385 2.14 -2.65 -3.69
N ASP A 386 1.45 -1.87 -4.54
CA ASP A 386 0.76 -2.44 -5.68
C ASP A 386 1.75 -2.77 -6.83
N LYS A 387 2.62 -1.83 -7.25
CA LYS A 387 3.63 -2.14 -8.27
C LYS A 387 4.62 -3.19 -7.76
N GLY A 388 5.03 -3.11 -6.48
CA GLY A 388 5.83 -4.14 -5.85
C GLY A 388 5.18 -5.53 -5.92
N ALA A 389 3.88 -5.65 -5.59
CA ALA A 389 3.15 -6.91 -5.69
C ALA A 389 3.06 -7.45 -7.13
N VAL A 390 2.85 -6.56 -8.10
CA VAL A 390 2.83 -6.94 -9.53
C VAL A 390 4.21 -7.43 -9.98
N VAL A 391 5.30 -6.83 -9.51
CA VAL A 391 6.67 -7.33 -9.79
C VAL A 391 6.84 -8.76 -9.24
N TYR A 392 6.36 -9.06 -8.03
CA TYR A 392 6.37 -10.43 -7.50
C TYR A 392 5.50 -11.39 -8.30
N HIS A 393 4.33 -10.93 -8.77
CA HIS A 393 3.45 -11.73 -9.62
C HIS A 393 4.12 -12.11 -10.93
N MET A 394 4.76 -11.15 -11.60
CA MET A 394 5.52 -11.37 -12.83
C MET A 394 6.77 -12.23 -12.58
N LEU A 395 7.48 -12.02 -11.47
CA LEU A 395 8.64 -12.85 -11.11
C LEU A 395 8.24 -14.31 -10.89
N ARG A 396 7.12 -14.57 -10.20
CA ARG A 396 6.57 -15.92 -10.04
C ARG A 396 6.28 -16.58 -11.39
N TRP A 397 5.74 -15.82 -12.33
CA TRP A 397 5.51 -16.26 -13.70
C TRP A 397 6.82 -16.59 -14.44
N GLU A 398 7.81 -15.73 -14.31
CA GLU A 398 9.12 -15.88 -14.97
C GLU A 398 9.86 -17.14 -14.51
N VAL A 399 9.96 -17.35 -13.19
CA VAL A 399 10.79 -18.40 -12.59
C VAL A 399 10.02 -19.70 -12.28
N GLY A 400 8.68 -19.64 -12.25
CA GLY A 400 7.80 -20.74 -11.84
C GLY A 400 7.62 -20.82 -10.31
N ASP A 401 6.52 -21.48 -9.88
CA ASP A 401 6.08 -21.54 -8.49
C ASP A 401 7.14 -22.09 -7.52
N ASP A 402 7.77 -23.21 -7.87
CA ASP A 402 8.76 -23.86 -7.00
C ASP A 402 9.99 -22.99 -6.77
N SER A 403 10.51 -22.37 -7.83
CA SER A 403 11.67 -21.47 -7.73
C SER A 403 11.31 -20.21 -6.99
N PHE A 404 10.10 -19.68 -7.20
CA PHE A 404 9.60 -18.51 -6.51
C PHE A 404 9.57 -18.72 -4.99
N VAL A 405 8.98 -19.81 -4.51
CA VAL A 405 8.97 -20.13 -3.07
C VAL A 405 10.39 -20.33 -2.51
N LYS A 406 11.30 -20.96 -3.26
CA LYS A 406 12.71 -21.09 -2.86
C LYS A 406 13.40 -19.73 -2.71
N ILE A 407 13.14 -18.80 -3.65
CA ILE A 407 13.65 -17.41 -3.56
C ILE A 407 13.18 -16.77 -2.27
N LEU A 408 11.87 -16.79 -1.99
CA LEU A 408 11.29 -16.14 -0.81
C LEU A 408 11.88 -16.68 0.50
N ARG A 409 11.99 -18.01 0.63
CA ARG A 409 12.60 -18.65 1.80
C ARG A 409 14.08 -18.32 1.94
N ALA A 410 14.82 -18.29 0.84
CA ALA A 410 16.24 -17.96 0.86
C ALA A 410 16.48 -16.50 1.26
N VAL A 411 15.64 -15.57 0.78
CA VAL A 411 15.68 -14.15 1.17
C VAL A 411 15.46 -14.02 2.67
N LEU A 412 14.38 -14.57 3.21
CA LEU A 412 14.08 -14.51 4.64
C LEU A 412 15.23 -15.10 5.46
N SER A 413 15.70 -16.31 5.14
CA SER A 413 16.78 -16.96 5.88
C SER A 413 18.09 -16.18 5.89
N GLN A 414 18.42 -15.46 4.82
CA GLN A 414 19.71 -14.73 4.71
C GLN A 414 19.65 -13.33 5.33
N TYR A 415 18.44 -12.74 5.35
CA TYR A 415 18.25 -11.34 5.77
C TYR A 415 17.42 -11.18 7.05
N THR A 416 17.20 -12.25 7.81
CA THR A 416 16.64 -12.17 9.16
C THR A 416 17.45 -11.18 9.99
N ASP A 417 16.76 -10.28 10.69
CA ASP A 417 17.31 -9.18 11.51
C ASP A 417 18.18 -8.16 10.74
N LYS A 418 18.08 -8.12 9.41
CA LYS A 418 18.90 -7.25 8.56
C LYS A 418 18.04 -6.40 7.61
N GLY A 419 18.66 -5.31 7.13
CA GLY A 419 18.16 -4.59 5.96
C GLY A 419 18.58 -5.28 4.67
N ILE A 420 17.68 -5.35 3.69
CA ILE A 420 17.92 -5.90 2.36
C ILE A 420 17.89 -4.79 1.31
N ARG A 421 18.81 -4.83 0.36
CA ARG A 421 18.80 -3.97 -0.84
C ARG A 421 18.15 -4.70 -2.01
N THR A 422 17.63 -3.95 -2.95
CA THR A 422 17.14 -4.47 -4.24
C THR A 422 18.19 -5.34 -4.91
N THR A 423 19.44 -4.89 -4.99
CA THR A 423 20.55 -5.66 -5.57
C THR A 423 20.88 -6.97 -4.84
N ASP A 424 20.57 -7.06 -3.55
CA ASP A 424 20.75 -8.29 -2.79
C ASP A 424 19.61 -9.27 -3.08
N PHE A 425 18.37 -8.76 -3.18
CA PHE A 425 17.21 -9.55 -3.59
C PHE A 425 17.42 -10.16 -4.99
N GLU A 426 17.89 -9.36 -5.95
CA GLU A 426 18.20 -9.80 -7.31
C GLU A 426 19.19 -10.96 -7.33
N LYS A 427 20.30 -10.84 -6.59
CA LYS A 427 21.33 -11.89 -6.46
C LYS A 427 20.75 -13.20 -5.90
N VAL A 428 19.91 -13.10 -4.87
CA VAL A 428 19.26 -14.29 -4.30
C VAL A 428 18.29 -14.90 -5.30
N ALA A 429 17.51 -14.08 -6.01
CA ALA A 429 16.56 -14.54 -7.02
C ALA A 429 17.27 -15.29 -8.17
N GLU A 430 18.35 -14.73 -8.73
CA GLU A 430 19.15 -15.37 -9.77
C GLU A 430 19.81 -16.67 -9.28
N ALA A 431 20.35 -16.67 -8.05
CA ALA A 431 20.99 -17.85 -7.48
C ALA A 431 20.00 -19.00 -7.25
N GLN A 432 18.76 -18.73 -6.82
CA GLN A 432 17.77 -19.76 -6.54
C GLN A 432 17.04 -20.25 -7.79
N SER A 433 16.80 -19.37 -8.76
CA SER A 433 16.12 -19.72 -10.02
C SER A 433 17.08 -20.32 -11.07
N GLN A 434 18.38 -20.09 -10.95
CA GLN A 434 19.40 -20.41 -11.96
C GLN A 434 19.11 -19.71 -13.30
N GLN A 435 18.50 -18.52 -13.26
CA GLN A 435 18.15 -17.68 -14.41
C GLN A 435 18.83 -16.32 -14.29
N GLN A 436 19.09 -15.67 -15.42
CA GLN A 436 19.54 -14.27 -15.45
C GLN A 436 18.32 -13.36 -15.39
N LEU A 437 18.10 -12.71 -14.25
CA LEU A 437 16.94 -11.88 -14.00
C LEU A 437 17.26 -10.37 -14.06
N THR A 438 18.51 -10.00 -14.27
CA THR A 438 18.92 -8.59 -14.40
C THR A 438 18.06 -7.81 -15.42
N PRO A 439 17.76 -8.32 -16.65
CA PRO A 439 16.88 -7.63 -17.59
C PRO A 439 15.44 -7.45 -17.07
N PHE A 440 14.92 -8.45 -16.35
CA PHE A 440 13.61 -8.40 -15.72
C PHE A 440 13.53 -7.28 -14.67
N PHE A 441 14.49 -7.22 -13.76
CA PHE A 441 14.51 -6.20 -12.71
C PHE A 441 14.74 -4.80 -13.28
N ALA A 442 15.66 -4.62 -14.21
CA ALA A 442 15.90 -3.34 -14.89
C ALA A 442 14.62 -2.82 -15.56
N GLN A 443 13.86 -3.69 -16.23
CA GLN A 443 12.62 -3.31 -16.90
C GLN A 443 11.54 -2.85 -15.91
N TRP A 444 11.34 -3.57 -14.81
CA TRP A 444 10.21 -3.33 -13.92
C TRP A 444 10.52 -2.45 -12.70
N LEU A 445 11.78 -2.37 -12.29
CA LEU A 445 12.20 -1.52 -11.18
C LEU A 445 12.73 -0.16 -11.64
N ASP A 446 13.50 -0.13 -12.74
CA ASP A 446 14.10 1.11 -13.26
C ASP A 446 13.27 1.75 -14.38
N GLY A 447 12.34 1.01 -14.96
CA GLY A 447 11.38 1.49 -15.94
C GLY A 447 10.08 1.99 -15.35
N THR A 448 9.35 2.78 -16.14
CA THR A 448 7.97 3.24 -15.87
C THR A 448 7.04 2.81 -16.99
N GLY A 449 5.74 2.77 -16.70
CA GLY A 449 4.72 2.38 -17.67
C GLY A 449 4.55 0.87 -17.81
N ALA A 450 3.63 0.49 -18.68
CA ALA A 450 3.32 -0.88 -19.01
C ALA A 450 3.03 -1.01 -20.51
N PRO A 451 3.44 -2.12 -21.15
CA PRO A 451 3.27 -2.30 -22.59
C PRO A 451 1.81 -2.33 -22.99
N THR A 452 1.52 -1.79 -24.17
CA THR A 452 0.26 -1.98 -24.88
C THR A 452 0.49 -3.02 -25.96
N PHE A 453 -0.11 -4.20 -25.84
CA PHE A 453 0.06 -5.25 -26.82
C PHE A 453 -0.92 -5.12 -27.98
N THR A 454 -0.40 -5.25 -29.20
CA THR A 454 -1.16 -5.43 -30.42
C THR A 454 -0.77 -6.74 -31.09
N ASN A 455 -1.76 -7.52 -31.54
CA ASN A 455 -1.52 -8.80 -32.20
C ASN A 455 -2.04 -8.76 -33.64
N LYS A 456 -1.16 -8.95 -34.60
CA LYS A 456 -1.50 -9.13 -36.01
C LYS A 456 -1.18 -10.55 -36.42
N TYR A 457 -2.12 -11.29 -36.97
CA TYR A 457 -1.87 -12.67 -37.37
C TYR A 457 -2.64 -13.10 -38.61
N ALA A 458 -2.11 -14.11 -39.29
CA ALA A 458 -2.73 -14.79 -40.40
C ALA A 458 -2.80 -16.30 -40.14
N ILE A 459 -3.87 -16.94 -40.62
CA ILE A 459 -4.13 -18.36 -40.43
C ILE A 459 -4.02 -19.06 -41.78
N TYR A 460 -3.16 -20.07 -41.84
CA TYR A 460 -2.94 -20.90 -43.04
C TYR A 460 -3.40 -22.33 -42.76
N ARG A 461 -4.13 -22.93 -43.74
CA ARG A 461 -4.46 -24.34 -43.68
C ARG A 461 -3.26 -25.16 -44.17
N LEU A 462 -2.82 -26.12 -43.39
CA LEU A 462 -1.79 -27.03 -43.79
C LEU A 462 -2.35 -28.20 -44.63
N GLY A 463 -1.66 -28.59 -45.71
CA GLY A 463 -2.06 -29.67 -46.57
C GLY A 463 -2.11 -31.04 -45.82
N ASN A 464 -2.76 -32.05 -46.39
CA ASN A 464 -2.81 -33.41 -45.89
C ASN A 464 -3.40 -33.56 -44.46
N ASN A 465 -4.44 -32.80 -44.12
CA ASN A 465 -5.11 -32.81 -42.81
C ASN A 465 -4.17 -32.53 -41.62
N LYS A 466 -3.09 -31.80 -41.83
CA LYS A 466 -2.12 -31.42 -40.76
C LYS A 466 -2.57 -30.26 -39.90
N GLY A 467 -3.83 -29.78 -40.05
CA GLY A 467 -4.36 -28.71 -39.25
C GLY A 467 -4.09 -27.30 -39.82
N PHE A 468 -3.79 -26.36 -38.97
CA PHE A 468 -3.63 -24.95 -39.29
C PHE A 468 -2.33 -24.40 -38.68
N ARG A 469 -1.73 -23.44 -39.37
CA ARG A 469 -0.59 -22.65 -38.90
C ARG A 469 -1.01 -21.20 -38.75
N THR A 470 -0.86 -20.65 -37.54
CA THR A 470 -0.99 -19.22 -37.27
C THR A 470 0.40 -18.62 -37.26
N ILE A 471 0.62 -17.64 -38.12
CA ILE A 471 1.82 -16.81 -38.12
C ILE A 471 1.37 -15.44 -37.67
N GLY A 472 1.97 -14.93 -36.61
CA GLY A 472 1.61 -13.63 -36.05
C GLY A 472 2.80 -12.84 -35.54
N GLU A 473 2.51 -11.60 -35.24
CA GLU A 473 3.46 -10.62 -34.70
C GLU A 473 2.79 -9.89 -33.52
N ILE A 474 3.46 -9.97 -32.37
CA ILE A 474 3.09 -9.18 -31.20
C ILE A 474 3.89 -7.88 -31.26
N GLN A 475 3.19 -6.76 -31.29
CA GLN A 475 3.77 -5.42 -31.21
C GLN A 475 3.50 -4.82 -29.83
N GLN A 476 4.44 -4.08 -29.31
CA GLN A 476 4.33 -3.32 -28.06
C GLN A 476 5.19 -2.05 -28.11
N ASP A 477 4.98 -1.13 -27.19
CA ASP A 477 5.48 0.23 -27.25
C ASP A 477 6.64 0.54 -26.28
N LEU A 478 7.16 -0.46 -25.55
CA LEU A 478 8.32 -0.30 -24.66
C LEU A 478 9.58 -0.90 -25.28
N ASP A 479 10.61 -0.08 -25.50
CA ASP A 479 11.84 -0.49 -26.19
C ASP A 479 12.64 -1.60 -25.48
N LEU A 480 12.59 -1.64 -24.15
CA LEU A 480 13.35 -2.60 -23.32
C LEU A 480 12.54 -3.84 -22.92
N PHE A 481 11.32 -4.01 -23.44
CA PHE A 481 10.49 -5.15 -23.05
C PHE A 481 11.14 -6.48 -23.44
N ASN A 482 11.26 -7.39 -22.47
CA ASN A 482 11.77 -8.75 -22.67
C ASN A 482 11.15 -9.69 -21.63
N MET A 483 10.07 -10.37 -21.99
CA MET A 483 9.40 -11.35 -21.12
C MET A 483 8.71 -12.47 -21.90
N PRO A 484 8.53 -13.65 -21.30
CA PRO A 484 7.60 -14.64 -21.81
C PRO A 484 6.14 -14.14 -21.66
N VAL A 485 5.37 -14.33 -22.70
CA VAL A 485 3.94 -13.98 -22.75
C VAL A 485 3.15 -15.17 -23.27
N ASP A 486 2.06 -15.52 -22.61
CA ASP A 486 1.21 -16.61 -23.06
C ASP A 486 0.24 -16.17 -24.14
N LEU A 487 0.11 -17.02 -25.15
CA LEU A 487 -0.92 -16.95 -26.16
C LEU A 487 -1.95 -18.07 -25.93
N ARG A 488 -3.21 -17.70 -25.84
CA ARG A 488 -4.33 -18.65 -25.90
C ARG A 488 -4.94 -18.62 -27.29
N ILE A 489 -4.91 -19.75 -27.97
CA ILE A 489 -5.47 -19.92 -29.31
C ILE A 489 -6.77 -20.73 -29.17
N GLU A 490 -7.90 -20.06 -29.27
CA GLU A 490 -9.20 -20.71 -29.33
C GLU A 490 -9.42 -21.30 -30.71
N THR A 491 -9.76 -22.58 -30.81
CA THR A 491 -9.98 -23.27 -32.07
C THR A 491 -11.38 -23.87 -32.17
N ASP A 492 -11.79 -24.35 -33.36
CA ASP A 492 -13.04 -25.11 -33.54
C ASP A 492 -13.09 -26.42 -32.72
N GLY A 493 -11.98 -26.79 -32.09
CA GLY A 493 -11.86 -27.96 -31.23
C GLY A 493 -11.30 -27.59 -29.86
N LYS A 494 -10.10 -28.06 -29.56
CA LYS A 494 -9.42 -27.81 -28.30
C LYS A 494 -8.73 -26.43 -28.32
N THR A 495 -8.82 -25.70 -27.22
CA THR A 495 -8.01 -24.51 -26.99
C THR A 495 -6.54 -24.90 -26.81
N GLU A 496 -5.64 -24.22 -27.48
CA GLU A 496 -4.18 -24.43 -27.38
C GLU A 496 -3.55 -23.22 -26.70
N ASN A 497 -2.56 -23.47 -25.83
CA ASN A 497 -1.76 -22.43 -25.20
C ASN A 497 -0.32 -22.51 -25.69
N LYS A 498 0.28 -21.36 -25.95
CA LYS A 498 1.68 -21.25 -26.39
C LYS A 498 2.35 -20.11 -25.65
N ARG A 499 3.52 -20.39 -25.07
CA ARG A 499 4.39 -19.36 -24.51
C ARG A 499 5.32 -18.81 -25.59
N VAL A 500 5.41 -17.49 -25.70
CA VAL A 500 6.23 -16.79 -26.67
C VAL A 500 7.08 -15.77 -25.92
N THR A 501 8.37 -15.69 -26.18
CA THR A 501 9.21 -14.61 -25.65
C THR A 501 9.01 -13.38 -26.53
N VAL A 502 8.53 -12.29 -25.93
CA VAL A 502 8.38 -10.98 -26.57
C VAL A 502 9.59 -10.14 -26.21
N VAL A 503 10.34 -9.69 -27.22
CA VAL A 503 11.59 -8.92 -27.07
C VAL A 503 11.52 -7.68 -27.94
N GLY A 504 11.72 -6.52 -27.36
CA GLY A 504 11.66 -5.24 -28.06
C GLY A 504 10.25 -4.94 -28.58
N THR A 505 10.15 -4.08 -29.59
CA THR A 505 8.87 -3.55 -30.09
C THR A 505 8.06 -4.54 -30.91
N ASP A 506 8.72 -5.53 -31.58
CA ASP A 506 8.09 -6.45 -32.50
C ASP A 506 8.61 -7.88 -32.29
N SER A 507 7.72 -8.84 -32.10
CA SER A 507 8.08 -10.25 -31.91
C SER A 507 7.18 -11.17 -32.71
N GLN A 508 7.79 -11.95 -33.59
CA GLN A 508 7.07 -12.91 -34.42
C GLN A 508 6.86 -14.25 -33.70
N TYR A 509 5.73 -14.88 -33.98
CA TYR A 509 5.44 -16.22 -33.50
C TYR A 509 4.82 -17.11 -34.56
N VAL A 510 5.00 -18.40 -34.40
CA VAL A 510 4.36 -19.43 -35.23
C VAL A 510 3.76 -20.49 -34.31
N VAL A 511 2.47 -20.80 -34.51
CA VAL A 511 1.77 -21.82 -33.74
C VAL A 511 0.99 -22.71 -34.69
N ASP A 512 1.21 -24.03 -34.59
CA ASP A 512 0.46 -25.03 -35.31
C ASP A 512 -0.65 -25.60 -34.42
N THR A 513 -1.89 -25.67 -34.93
CA THR A 513 -3.05 -26.19 -34.23
C THR A 513 -3.77 -27.22 -35.07
N PHE A 514 -4.42 -28.21 -34.45
CA PHE A 514 -5.24 -29.16 -35.18
C PHE A 514 -6.59 -28.53 -35.62
N GLY A 515 -7.27 -27.87 -34.70
CA GLY A 515 -8.50 -27.14 -34.97
C GLY A 515 -8.23 -25.79 -35.65
N ARG A 516 -9.22 -25.29 -36.41
CA ARG A 516 -9.13 -23.95 -37.02
C ARG A 516 -9.12 -22.88 -35.93
N PRO A 517 -8.08 -22.03 -35.85
CA PRO A 517 -8.08 -20.89 -34.92
C PRO A 517 -9.23 -19.92 -35.17
N ARG A 518 -9.87 -19.50 -34.09
CA ARG A 518 -10.97 -18.49 -34.09
C ARG A 518 -10.48 -17.18 -33.52
N HIS A 519 -9.75 -17.24 -32.41
CA HIS A 519 -9.24 -16.08 -31.70
C HIS A 519 -7.87 -16.38 -31.09
N VAL A 520 -6.98 -15.39 -31.09
CA VAL A 520 -5.66 -15.46 -30.43
C VAL A 520 -5.62 -14.35 -29.39
N GLN A 521 -5.58 -14.73 -28.14
CA GLN A 521 -5.55 -13.82 -26.99
C GLN A 521 -4.16 -13.77 -26.40
N ILE A 522 -3.66 -12.56 -26.12
CA ILE A 522 -2.36 -12.32 -25.47
C ILE A 522 -2.58 -12.23 -23.96
N ASP A 523 -1.77 -12.97 -23.20
CA ASP A 523 -1.74 -12.97 -21.74
C ASP A 523 -3.14 -12.98 -21.11
N PRO A 524 -3.92 -14.06 -21.34
CA PRO A 524 -5.32 -14.15 -20.92
C PRO A 524 -5.48 -14.23 -19.39
N GLU A 525 -4.43 -14.61 -18.68
CA GLU A 525 -4.43 -14.79 -17.22
C GLU A 525 -3.80 -13.60 -16.47
N ASN A 526 -3.47 -12.52 -17.20
CA ASN A 526 -2.92 -11.29 -16.64
C ASN A 526 -1.62 -11.46 -15.82
N TRP A 527 -0.73 -12.34 -16.31
CA TRP A 527 0.58 -12.51 -15.70
C TRP A 527 1.50 -11.30 -15.89
N VAL A 528 1.33 -10.56 -16.98
CA VAL A 528 2.16 -9.41 -17.34
C VAL A 528 1.40 -8.11 -17.05
N LEU A 529 2.06 -7.15 -16.38
CA LEU A 529 1.52 -5.80 -16.27
C LEU A 529 1.41 -5.18 -17.66
N LYS A 530 0.20 -4.82 -18.07
CA LYS A 530 -0.09 -4.29 -19.41
C LYS A 530 -1.13 -3.18 -19.37
N SER A 531 -1.01 -2.23 -20.29
CA SER A 531 -2.02 -1.21 -20.52
C SER A 531 -3.06 -1.71 -21.52
N THR A 532 -4.32 -1.62 -21.14
CA THR A 532 -5.48 -1.92 -21.99
C THR A 532 -6.54 -0.85 -21.77
N PRO A 533 -7.52 -0.64 -22.68
CA PRO A 533 -8.62 0.30 -22.43
C PRO A 533 -9.33 0.04 -21.09
N ASN A 534 -9.61 -1.22 -20.76
CA ASN A 534 -10.21 -1.57 -19.46
C ASN A 534 -9.30 -1.25 -18.28
N MET A 535 -8.00 -1.43 -18.41
CA MET A 535 -7.03 -1.05 -17.37
C MET A 535 -6.99 0.47 -17.18
N GLN A 536 -7.01 1.25 -18.27
CA GLN A 536 -7.07 2.71 -18.21
C GLN A 536 -8.35 3.21 -17.51
N VAL A 537 -9.50 2.56 -17.75
CA VAL A 537 -10.74 2.84 -17.01
C VAL A 537 -10.53 2.61 -15.51
N ARG A 538 -10.00 1.44 -15.11
CA ARG A 538 -9.77 1.11 -13.68
C ARG A 538 -8.83 2.12 -13.01
N VAL A 539 -7.72 2.48 -13.66
CA VAL A 539 -6.76 3.49 -13.17
C VAL A 539 -7.45 4.84 -12.95
N SER A 540 -8.21 5.31 -13.93
CA SER A 540 -8.92 6.60 -13.83
C SER A 540 -10.01 6.58 -12.75
N ILE A 541 -10.72 5.47 -12.60
CA ILE A 541 -11.71 5.30 -11.53
C ILE A 541 -11.03 5.36 -10.15
N LEU A 542 -9.92 4.64 -9.97
CA LEU A 542 -9.18 4.61 -8.71
C LEU A 542 -8.69 6.02 -8.33
N LYS A 543 -8.08 6.75 -9.27
CA LYS A 543 -7.65 8.14 -9.05
C LYS A 543 -8.80 9.05 -8.70
N GLY A 544 -9.91 8.96 -9.43
CA GLY A 544 -11.10 9.75 -9.14
C GLY A 544 -11.66 9.49 -7.73
N GLN A 545 -11.69 8.24 -7.28
CA GLN A 545 -12.13 7.89 -5.93
C GLN A 545 -11.19 8.46 -4.85
N GLN A 546 -9.89 8.45 -5.08
CA GLN A 546 -8.93 9.07 -4.15
C GLN A 546 -9.10 10.59 -4.07
N LEU A 547 -9.33 11.25 -5.21
CA LEU A 547 -9.59 12.69 -5.26
C LEU A 547 -10.91 13.04 -4.55
N VAL A 548 -11.96 12.23 -4.69
CA VAL A 548 -13.21 12.39 -3.91
C VAL A 548 -12.91 12.30 -2.41
N ALA A 549 -12.12 11.33 -1.97
CA ALA A 549 -11.77 11.18 -0.56
C ALA A 549 -10.95 12.36 -0.02
N GLN A 550 -10.19 13.05 -0.88
CA GLN A 550 -9.45 14.27 -0.57
C GLN A 550 -10.30 15.56 -0.69
N GLY A 551 -11.57 15.45 -1.14
CA GLY A 551 -12.46 16.58 -1.37
C GLY A 551 -12.29 17.28 -2.72
N ASP A 552 -11.35 16.85 -3.57
CA ASP A 552 -11.19 17.38 -4.93
C ASP A 552 -12.17 16.74 -5.91
N VAL A 553 -13.40 17.24 -5.85
CA VAL A 553 -14.51 16.77 -6.70
C VAL A 553 -14.30 17.12 -8.18
N SER A 554 -13.65 18.24 -8.49
CA SER A 554 -13.39 18.63 -9.88
C SER A 554 -12.31 17.76 -10.53
N GLY A 555 -11.25 17.46 -9.81
CA GLY A 555 -10.23 16.50 -10.24
C GLY A 555 -10.81 15.11 -10.44
N ALA A 556 -11.69 14.66 -9.54
CA ALA A 556 -12.36 13.37 -9.67
C ALA A 556 -13.22 13.28 -10.93
N LEU A 557 -14.01 14.31 -11.23
CA LEU A 557 -14.80 14.35 -12.49
C LEU A 557 -13.90 14.29 -13.73
N ALA A 558 -12.75 14.98 -13.72
CA ALA A 558 -11.80 14.94 -14.82
C ALA A 558 -11.24 13.51 -15.03
N GLU A 559 -10.91 12.80 -13.95
CA GLU A 559 -10.45 11.40 -14.03
C GLU A 559 -11.57 10.48 -14.54
N TYR A 560 -12.81 10.61 -14.06
CA TYR A 560 -13.92 9.79 -14.58
C TYR A 560 -14.24 10.09 -16.05
N GLN A 561 -14.02 11.33 -16.51
CA GLN A 561 -14.12 11.66 -17.95
C GLN A 561 -13.02 10.98 -18.78
N LYS A 562 -11.77 10.86 -18.24
CA LYS A 562 -10.73 10.05 -18.90
C LYS A 562 -11.11 8.58 -18.99
N ALA A 563 -11.76 8.02 -17.95
CA ALA A 563 -12.32 6.67 -18.02
C ALA A 563 -13.31 6.52 -19.19
N LEU A 564 -14.20 7.49 -19.40
CA LEU A 564 -15.15 7.50 -20.52
C LEU A 564 -14.46 7.73 -21.89
N GLN A 565 -13.31 8.41 -21.94
CA GLN A 565 -12.52 8.49 -23.17
C GLN A 565 -11.92 7.13 -23.55
N ALA A 566 -11.48 6.35 -22.56
CA ALA A 566 -10.96 4.99 -22.78
C ALA A 566 -12.08 3.98 -23.11
N ASN A 567 -13.21 4.07 -22.44
CA ASN A 567 -14.41 3.27 -22.69
C ASN A 567 -15.69 4.11 -22.53
N PRO A 568 -16.27 4.64 -23.61
CA PRO A 568 -17.50 5.45 -23.55
C PRO A 568 -18.71 4.70 -22.99
N GLN A 569 -18.69 3.36 -22.98
CA GLN A 569 -19.76 2.51 -22.47
C GLN A 569 -19.53 2.06 -21.02
N SER A 570 -18.50 2.58 -20.32
CA SER A 570 -18.19 2.16 -18.95
C SER A 570 -19.33 2.49 -17.99
N SER A 571 -20.08 1.47 -17.57
CA SER A 571 -21.12 1.58 -16.55
C SER A 571 -20.56 2.12 -15.23
N LEU A 572 -19.38 1.68 -14.84
CA LEU A 572 -18.72 2.13 -13.61
C LEU A 572 -18.39 3.63 -13.64
N ALA A 573 -17.84 4.13 -14.74
CA ALA A 573 -17.50 5.55 -14.87
C ALA A 573 -18.76 6.44 -14.82
N HIS A 574 -19.82 6.07 -15.54
CA HIS A 574 -21.10 6.77 -15.46
C HIS A 574 -21.70 6.75 -14.05
N TYR A 575 -21.62 5.59 -13.37
CA TYR A 575 -22.08 5.45 -11.98
C TYR A 575 -21.33 6.40 -11.03
N ARG A 576 -20.00 6.47 -11.10
CA ARG A 576 -19.18 7.34 -10.25
C ARG A 576 -19.44 8.84 -10.50
N ILE A 577 -19.66 9.24 -11.75
CA ILE A 577 -20.10 10.59 -12.10
C ILE A 577 -21.47 10.89 -11.50
N ALA A 578 -22.40 9.94 -11.57
CA ALA A 578 -23.74 10.09 -11.01
C ALA A 578 -23.70 10.25 -9.47
N GLU A 579 -22.84 9.53 -8.76
CA GLU A 579 -22.64 9.67 -7.31
C GLU A 579 -22.19 11.10 -6.94
N ILE A 580 -21.26 11.68 -7.71
CA ILE A 580 -20.84 13.07 -7.50
C ILE A 580 -22.03 14.03 -7.63
N PHE A 581 -22.80 13.92 -8.72
CA PHE A 581 -23.97 14.79 -8.91
C PHE A 581 -25.04 14.58 -7.84
N PHE A 582 -25.24 13.34 -7.39
CA PHE A 582 -26.16 13.04 -6.28
C PHE A 582 -25.73 13.73 -4.99
N ASN A 583 -24.45 13.69 -4.66
CA ASN A 583 -23.90 14.33 -3.46
C ASN A 583 -23.97 15.85 -3.53
N GLN A 584 -23.80 16.42 -4.71
CA GLN A 584 -23.98 17.85 -4.99
C GLN A 584 -25.46 18.28 -5.05
N ARG A 585 -26.42 17.39 -4.83
CA ARG A 585 -27.86 17.60 -4.99
C ARG A 585 -28.30 18.01 -6.40
N ASN A 586 -27.45 17.77 -7.40
CA ASN A 586 -27.80 17.94 -8.82
C ASN A 586 -28.53 16.68 -9.32
N TYR A 587 -29.77 16.52 -8.85
CA TYR A 587 -30.53 15.30 -9.06
C TYR A 587 -30.83 14.99 -10.52
N GLN A 588 -31.03 16.01 -11.37
CA GLN A 588 -31.30 15.77 -12.79
C GLN A 588 -30.06 15.20 -13.49
N SER A 589 -28.89 15.77 -13.27
CA SER A 589 -27.63 15.25 -13.83
C SER A 589 -27.31 13.86 -13.27
N ALA A 590 -27.56 13.62 -11.96
CA ALA A 590 -27.39 12.30 -11.37
C ALA A 590 -28.27 11.23 -12.05
N ILE A 591 -29.57 11.50 -12.25
CA ILE A 591 -30.49 10.59 -12.94
C ILE A 591 -30.00 10.29 -14.36
N ASN A 592 -29.55 11.30 -15.11
CA ASN A 592 -29.06 11.12 -16.47
C ASN A 592 -27.84 10.20 -16.46
N SER A 593 -26.86 10.45 -15.61
CA SER A 593 -25.64 9.62 -15.51
C SER A 593 -25.93 8.19 -15.02
N TYR A 594 -26.86 7.99 -14.06
CA TYR A 594 -27.30 6.63 -13.71
C TYR A 594 -28.01 5.91 -14.86
N ARG A 595 -28.77 6.62 -15.68
CA ARG A 595 -29.38 6.03 -16.89
C ARG A 595 -28.34 5.71 -17.96
N ASP A 596 -27.28 6.52 -18.08
CA ASP A 596 -26.16 6.21 -18.96
C ASP A 596 -25.42 4.96 -18.45
N CYS A 597 -25.24 4.82 -17.14
CA CYS A 597 -24.73 3.59 -16.50
C CYS A 597 -25.57 2.36 -16.88
N LEU A 598 -26.90 2.44 -16.80
CA LEU A 598 -27.81 1.33 -17.16
C LEU A 598 -27.78 0.96 -18.64
N ARG A 599 -27.31 1.86 -19.52
CA ARG A 599 -27.13 1.65 -20.96
C ARG A 599 -25.72 1.22 -21.35
N GLY A 600 -24.80 1.19 -20.38
CA GLY A 600 -23.40 0.89 -20.58
C GLY A 600 -23.10 -0.60 -20.76
N ASP A 601 -21.85 -0.96 -20.50
CA ASP A 601 -21.34 -2.34 -20.64
C ASP A 601 -21.79 -3.30 -19.52
N GLY A 602 -22.43 -2.80 -18.48
CA GLY A 602 -22.89 -3.58 -17.31
C GLY A 602 -21.76 -4.14 -16.44
N ASP A 603 -20.54 -3.62 -16.56
CA ASP A 603 -19.40 -4.03 -15.75
C ASP A 603 -18.99 -2.92 -14.77
N PRO A 604 -18.86 -3.24 -13.48
CA PRO A 604 -19.28 -4.46 -12.77
C PRO A 604 -20.82 -4.53 -12.61
N LYS A 605 -21.38 -5.75 -12.56
CA LYS A 605 -22.84 -6.00 -12.53
C LYS A 605 -23.59 -5.23 -11.45
N TRP A 606 -22.99 -5.02 -10.28
CA TRP A 606 -23.62 -4.30 -9.18
C TRP A 606 -24.01 -2.84 -9.52
N THR A 607 -23.43 -2.25 -10.56
CA THR A 607 -23.78 -0.89 -11.00
C THR A 607 -25.21 -0.79 -11.48
N GLU A 608 -25.78 -1.87 -12.03
CA GLU A 608 -27.18 -1.93 -12.46
C GLU A 608 -28.13 -1.79 -11.26
N VAL A 609 -28.01 -2.68 -10.28
CA VAL A 609 -28.90 -2.67 -9.11
C VAL A 609 -28.81 -1.36 -8.34
N TRP A 610 -27.59 -0.86 -8.10
CA TRP A 610 -27.39 0.38 -7.39
C TRP A 610 -27.87 1.61 -8.16
N SER A 611 -27.78 1.63 -9.49
CA SER A 611 -28.34 2.71 -10.31
C SER A 611 -29.84 2.82 -10.13
N HIS A 612 -30.57 1.71 -10.17
CA HIS A 612 -31.99 1.69 -9.88
C HIS A 612 -32.34 2.16 -8.46
N VAL A 613 -31.60 1.69 -7.46
CA VAL A 613 -31.78 2.13 -6.07
C VAL A 613 -31.57 3.64 -5.94
N GLN A 614 -30.51 4.19 -6.51
CA GLN A 614 -30.18 5.62 -6.40
C GLN A 614 -31.18 6.50 -7.18
N ILE A 615 -31.63 6.09 -8.38
CA ILE A 615 -32.69 6.80 -9.09
C ILE A 615 -33.97 6.80 -8.27
N GLY A 616 -34.32 5.68 -7.65
CA GLY A 616 -35.47 5.59 -6.74
C GLY A 616 -35.37 6.56 -5.56
N LYS A 617 -34.19 6.62 -4.90
CA LYS A 617 -33.90 7.58 -3.83
C LYS A 617 -34.07 9.02 -4.29
N ILE A 618 -33.58 9.37 -5.49
CA ILE A 618 -33.73 10.73 -6.05
C ILE A 618 -35.21 11.05 -6.27
N PHE A 619 -36.01 10.13 -6.78
CA PHE A 619 -37.44 10.37 -6.97
C PHE A 619 -38.17 10.55 -5.65
N ASP A 620 -37.82 9.81 -4.60
CA ASP A 620 -38.36 10.02 -3.25
C ASP A 620 -37.99 11.43 -2.73
N LEU A 621 -36.71 11.83 -2.84
CA LEU A 621 -36.23 13.17 -2.41
C LEU A 621 -36.93 14.33 -3.15
N THR A 622 -37.37 14.08 -4.38
CA THR A 622 -38.06 15.08 -5.20
C THR A 622 -39.58 14.97 -5.15
N GLY A 623 -40.13 14.14 -4.24
CA GLY A 623 -41.58 13.98 -4.06
C GLY A 623 -42.26 13.17 -5.14
N GLN A 624 -41.52 12.43 -5.96
CA GLN A 624 -42.03 11.65 -7.10
C GLN A 624 -42.15 10.17 -6.75
N ARG A 625 -42.88 9.85 -5.69
CA ARG A 625 -43.01 8.47 -5.16
C ARG A 625 -43.48 7.46 -6.22
N ASP A 626 -44.42 7.86 -7.06
CA ASP A 626 -44.95 6.99 -8.13
C ASP A 626 -43.86 6.55 -9.12
N ARG A 627 -42.80 7.33 -9.26
CA ARG A 627 -41.63 7.01 -10.09
C ARG A 627 -40.55 6.25 -9.30
N ALA A 628 -40.44 6.44 -7.99
CA ALA A 628 -39.48 5.77 -7.14
C ALA A 628 -39.79 4.25 -7.02
N VAL A 629 -41.05 3.91 -6.82
CA VAL A 629 -41.50 2.52 -6.63
C VAL A 629 -41.14 1.60 -7.79
N PRO A 630 -41.34 1.96 -9.07
CA PRO A 630 -40.87 1.17 -10.20
C PRO A 630 -39.37 0.93 -10.20
N GLU A 631 -38.55 1.93 -9.88
CA GLU A 631 -37.09 1.77 -9.84
C GLU A 631 -36.64 0.77 -8.76
N TYR A 632 -37.19 0.85 -7.55
CA TYR A 632 -36.90 -0.15 -6.52
C TYR A 632 -37.35 -1.57 -6.90
N ARG A 633 -38.43 -1.70 -7.65
CA ARG A 633 -38.87 -2.99 -8.19
C ARG A 633 -37.90 -3.52 -9.26
N GLN A 634 -37.39 -2.64 -10.13
CA GLN A 634 -36.34 -3.01 -11.09
C GLN A 634 -35.06 -3.48 -10.37
N ALA A 635 -34.64 -2.76 -9.34
CA ALA A 635 -33.51 -3.21 -8.51
C ALA A 635 -33.70 -4.62 -7.98
N LEU A 636 -34.91 -4.98 -7.49
CA LEU A 636 -35.20 -6.34 -7.01
C LEU A 636 -35.17 -7.40 -8.11
N GLN A 637 -35.44 -7.04 -9.36
CA GLN A 637 -35.42 -7.97 -10.50
C GLN A 637 -34.00 -8.35 -10.91
N THR A 638 -32.98 -7.57 -10.60
CA THR A 638 -31.59 -7.88 -10.92
C THR A 638 -31.07 -9.11 -10.17
N ASN A 639 -31.70 -9.47 -9.04
CA ASN A 639 -31.25 -10.50 -8.10
C ASN A 639 -29.79 -10.31 -7.57
N ASP A 640 -29.25 -9.10 -7.67
CA ASP A 640 -27.91 -8.76 -7.19
C ASP A 640 -27.99 -8.03 -5.85
N ASN A 641 -27.59 -8.69 -4.76
CA ASN A 641 -27.56 -8.11 -3.41
C ASN A 641 -26.16 -7.59 -3.00
N THR A 642 -25.33 -7.25 -3.96
CA THR A 642 -24.01 -6.67 -3.67
C THR A 642 -24.16 -5.41 -2.82
N GLY A 643 -23.42 -5.35 -1.72
CA GLY A 643 -23.50 -4.24 -0.77
C GLY A 643 -24.86 -4.04 -0.08
N GLY A 644 -25.74 -5.05 -0.11
CA GLY A 644 -27.07 -4.97 0.51
C GLY A 644 -28.13 -4.26 -0.34
N ALA A 645 -27.88 -4.04 -1.63
CA ALA A 645 -28.77 -3.29 -2.54
C ALA A 645 -30.22 -3.78 -2.52
N LEU A 646 -30.46 -5.11 -2.54
CA LEU A 646 -31.84 -5.64 -2.48
C LEU A 646 -32.51 -5.36 -1.12
N ASN A 647 -31.75 -5.29 -0.03
CA ASN A 647 -32.31 -4.98 1.28
C ASN A 647 -32.72 -3.50 1.33
N GLU A 648 -31.89 -2.59 0.80
CA GLU A 648 -32.23 -1.18 0.65
C GLU A 648 -33.47 -1.00 -0.24
N ALA A 649 -33.51 -1.66 -1.40
CA ALA A 649 -34.66 -1.59 -2.30
C ALA A 649 -35.96 -2.05 -1.61
N ARG A 650 -35.94 -3.16 -0.83
CA ARG A 650 -37.12 -3.62 -0.06
C ARG A 650 -37.52 -2.62 1.02
N HIS A 651 -36.54 -2.06 1.73
CA HIS A 651 -36.79 -1.03 2.73
C HIS A 651 -37.48 0.20 2.13
N TYR A 652 -36.92 0.73 1.03
CA TYR A 652 -37.48 1.94 0.41
C TYR A 652 -38.76 1.71 -0.38
N LEU A 653 -39.11 0.47 -0.71
CA LEU A 653 -40.46 0.16 -1.19
C LEU A 653 -41.52 0.39 -0.09
N GLN A 654 -41.20 0.16 1.17
CA GLN A 654 -42.10 0.33 2.31
C GLN A 654 -42.06 1.77 2.84
N THR A 655 -40.85 2.33 2.99
CA THR A 655 -40.65 3.66 3.57
C THR A 655 -39.86 4.53 2.59
N PRO A 656 -40.41 5.67 2.10
CA PRO A 656 -39.71 6.55 1.18
C PRO A 656 -38.36 6.98 1.74
N PHE A 657 -37.34 7.05 0.87
CA PHE A 657 -36.01 7.52 1.24
C PHE A 657 -36.08 9.00 1.67
N LYS A 658 -35.46 9.29 2.80
CA LYS A 658 -35.23 10.66 3.29
C LYS A 658 -33.74 10.82 3.58
N ARG A 659 -33.18 11.95 3.18
CA ARG A 659 -31.81 12.29 3.55
C ARG A 659 -31.82 12.70 5.02
N ALA A 660 -30.94 12.18 5.85
CA ALA A 660 -30.73 12.72 7.18
C ALA A 660 -30.23 14.16 7.00
N ASP A 661 -30.96 15.12 7.52
CA ASP A 661 -30.51 16.49 7.57
C ASP A 661 -29.28 16.50 8.49
N THR A 662 -28.10 16.70 7.92
CA THR A 662 -26.92 17.08 8.70
C THR A 662 -27.17 18.49 9.19
N GLU A 663 -27.55 18.63 10.47
CA GLU A 663 -27.50 19.91 11.21
C GLU A 663 -26.06 20.45 11.26
#